data_65993f74ecd627dc6c7f6d06fa18e677
#
_entry.id   65993f74ecd627dc6c7f6d06fa18e677
#
_cell.length_a   1.000
_cell.length_b   1.000
_cell.length_c   1.000
_cell.angle_alpha   90.00
_cell.angle_beta   90.00
_cell.angle_gamma   90.00
#
_symmetry.space_group_name_H-M   'P 1'
#
loop_
_entity.id
_entity.type
_entity.pdbx_description
1 polymer ?
#
loop_
_entity_poly.entity_id
_entity_poly.type
_entity_poly.pdbx_seq_one_letter_code
_entity_poly.pdbx_strand_id
1 'polypeptide(L)'
;SRGLGDVYKRQEKSPLMRKKRKEDIVTFFKEFKAYCNTFAPGKPMMLATNSFDIPNGMDTYPDLLKHLDILCPFGFARMPKEDLKGLEAANLLQKVCDEAKAHLWFDLEAFLFSQDNSLYPRPIDGIIQDLNQFENFETILCYQFPGVFNDPEMSVCIGEKETIDLFNGYLDYLNEQKKEGKDKIVSEVKPITGTWINLAYQDVRNKYTNLQYFDNTDPGMWEQKVKELSDMGMEYLVFMAVANEGEAYYPSKLMLWAYSENRKSPVDAIMDAAARLGMKVFMSIGWAKDQDDNLRDPVIQQRQLDMMKELASIYRTHKALYGWYLPVEDCLCPILSEHAVNAVNALAEQARRLTPNKKILISPYGMVDSDFDDPEYERRLSRLKVDVITYQDEVGCVREKFPLVRLKENWQKLRTIHDKLNIALWANCETFTWEDELNDRTSALIPAAYSRLLSQQAAASAAGVENIVSFMFCGIIENPMSSFQLGQPIWSNCTFQNYMDWKRGTRYWKLLEASFLDKLANGATPEMIRDEKTPSALLDGLIAEENTGDSCWIIFNKGYHELQVDLQKEMELHDVLLRMLNYRPGGIRLPSKVYLYASLDGDSYRLLSIKDTPSFQNAKHDAWIDGVLFEGIDVNTRYLKVAFEADTPVYMDELFVNPVIR
;
A
#
# COMPACT_ATOMS: atom_id res chain seq x y z
N SER A 1 -32.25 9.44 -54.07
CA SER A 1 -31.51 9.16 -52.83
C SER A 1 -31.50 10.30 -51.82
N ARG A 2 -31.77 11.58 -52.20
CA ARG A 2 -31.87 12.70 -51.27
C ARG A 2 -33.07 12.62 -50.32
N GLY A 3 -34.18 11.99 -50.72
CA GLY A 3 -35.40 11.92 -49.90
C GLY A 3 -35.33 10.97 -48.71
N LEU A 4 -34.56 9.88 -48.80
CA LEU A 4 -34.40 8.91 -47.69
C LEU A 4 -33.53 9.49 -46.53
N GLY A 5 -32.49 10.26 -46.83
CA GLY A 5 -31.68 10.91 -45.84
C GLY A 5 -32.43 11.96 -44.99
N ASP A 6 -33.34 12.69 -45.62
CA ASP A 6 -34.17 13.69 -44.91
C ASP A 6 -35.28 13.02 -44.06
N VAL A 7 -35.80 11.88 -44.49
CA VAL A 7 -36.74 11.08 -43.68
C VAL A 7 -36.05 10.49 -42.45
N TYR A 8 -34.86 9.95 -42.59
CA TYR A 8 -34.07 9.46 -41.46
C TYR A 8 -33.73 10.59 -40.45
N LYS A 9 -33.24 11.73 -40.93
CA LYS A 9 -32.99 12.92 -40.08
C LYS A 9 -34.21 13.45 -39.35
N ARG A 10 -35.42 13.40 -39.98
CA ARG A 10 -36.67 13.78 -39.34
C ARG A 10 -37.13 12.76 -38.32
N GLN A 11 -36.93 11.48 -38.55
CA GLN A 11 -37.26 10.42 -37.59
C GLN A 11 -36.34 10.48 -36.38
N GLU A 12 -35.06 10.81 -36.54
CA GLU A 12 -34.11 11.00 -35.44
C GLU A 12 -34.50 12.12 -34.48
N LYS A 13 -35.19 13.14 -34.96
CA LYS A 13 -35.70 14.28 -34.16
C LYS A 13 -37.05 14.03 -33.50
N SER A 14 -37.71 12.91 -33.80
CA SER A 14 -39.02 12.60 -33.22
C SER A 14 -38.90 12.28 -31.72
N PRO A 15 -39.64 12.94 -30.82
CA PRO A 15 -39.61 12.63 -29.38
C PRO A 15 -39.95 11.16 -29.08
N LEU A 16 -40.86 10.58 -29.85
CA LEU A 16 -41.27 9.18 -29.71
C LEU A 16 -40.09 8.22 -30.05
N MET A 17 -39.37 8.51 -31.13
CA MET A 17 -38.19 7.70 -31.52
C MET A 17 -37.06 7.86 -30.53
N ARG A 18 -36.81 9.05 -29.99
CA ARG A 18 -35.80 9.25 -28.93
C ARG A 18 -36.16 8.45 -27.68
N LYS A 19 -37.44 8.52 -27.25
CA LYS A 19 -37.89 7.73 -26.10
C LYS A 19 -37.70 6.23 -26.34
N LYS A 20 -38.09 5.75 -27.51
CA LYS A 20 -37.92 4.33 -27.85
C LYS A 20 -36.45 3.89 -27.88
N ARG A 21 -35.57 4.69 -28.50
CA ARG A 21 -34.12 4.41 -28.51
C ARG A 21 -33.51 4.39 -27.10
N LYS A 22 -33.95 5.33 -26.23
CA LYS A 22 -33.54 5.32 -24.83
C LYS A 22 -33.95 4.03 -24.13
N GLU A 23 -35.20 3.62 -24.25
CA GLU A 23 -35.74 2.41 -23.65
C GLU A 23 -34.97 1.15 -24.18
N ASP A 24 -34.71 1.10 -25.48
CA ASP A 24 -34.01 -0.02 -26.13
C ASP A 24 -32.56 -0.13 -25.67
N ILE A 25 -31.82 0.99 -25.58
CA ILE A 25 -30.43 0.97 -25.16
C ILE A 25 -30.28 0.60 -23.69
N VAL A 26 -31.14 1.14 -22.81
CA VAL A 26 -31.13 0.80 -21.38
C VAL A 26 -31.48 -0.68 -21.19
N THR A 27 -32.47 -1.19 -21.92
CA THR A 27 -32.84 -2.62 -21.87
C THR A 27 -31.70 -3.50 -22.34
N PHE A 28 -31.05 -3.13 -23.45
CA PHE A 28 -29.90 -3.87 -23.97
C PHE A 28 -28.78 -3.98 -22.93
N PHE A 29 -28.34 -2.88 -22.32
CA PHE A 29 -27.25 -2.94 -21.34
C PHE A 29 -27.65 -3.68 -20.06
N LYS A 30 -28.90 -3.58 -19.61
CA LYS A 30 -29.41 -4.37 -18.51
C LYS A 30 -29.31 -5.86 -18.77
N GLU A 31 -29.80 -6.32 -19.93
CA GLU A 31 -29.76 -7.73 -20.33
C GLU A 31 -28.34 -8.20 -20.58
N PHE A 32 -27.52 -7.37 -21.21
CA PHE A 32 -26.13 -7.68 -21.51
C PHE A 32 -25.29 -7.82 -20.24
N LYS A 33 -25.45 -6.92 -19.27
CA LYS A 33 -24.78 -7.04 -17.96
C LYS A 33 -25.21 -8.31 -17.22
N ALA A 34 -26.51 -8.59 -17.22
CA ALA A 34 -27.01 -9.82 -16.61
C ALA A 34 -26.41 -11.07 -17.27
N TYR A 35 -26.31 -11.08 -18.58
CA TYR A 35 -25.67 -12.17 -19.34
C TYR A 35 -24.17 -12.28 -19.01
N CYS A 36 -23.42 -11.19 -19.04
CA CYS A 36 -22.00 -11.18 -18.69
C CYS A 36 -21.75 -11.70 -17.26
N ASN A 37 -22.60 -11.37 -16.32
CA ASN A 37 -22.49 -11.83 -14.93
C ASN A 37 -22.67 -13.35 -14.78
N THR A 38 -23.20 -14.05 -15.76
CA THR A 38 -23.27 -15.53 -15.74
C THR A 38 -21.90 -16.17 -15.94
N PHE A 39 -20.97 -15.48 -16.62
CA PHE A 39 -19.63 -15.98 -16.92
C PHE A 39 -18.53 -15.32 -16.07
N ALA A 40 -18.71 -14.05 -15.75
CA ALA A 40 -17.73 -13.22 -15.05
C ALA A 40 -18.43 -12.34 -13.99
N PRO A 41 -18.95 -12.93 -12.92
CA PRO A 41 -19.67 -12.16 -11.90
C PRO A 41 -18.75 -11.13 -11.24
N GLY A 42 -19.30 -9.92 -11.02
CA GLY A 42 -18.58 -8.84 -10.36
C GLY A 42 -17.53 -8.11 -11.20
N LYS A 43 -17.37 -8.45 -12.46
CA LYS A 43 -16.49 -7.67 -13.37
C LYS A 43 -17.17 -6.38 -13.79
N PRO A 44 -16.44 -5.22 -13.72
CA PRO A 44 -17.00 -3.94 -14.13
C PRO A 44 -17.27 -3.90 -15.63
N MET A 45 -18.33 -3.20 -16.01
CA MET A 45 -18.70 -2.96 -17.41
C MET A 45 -18.53 -1.49 -17.74
N MET A 46 -17.73 -1.21 -18.78
CA MET A 46 -17.46 0.13 -19.26
C MET A 46 -18.18 0.40 -20.57
N LEU A 47 -18.70 1.62 -20.71
CA LEU A 47 -19.20 2.16 -21.97
C LEU A 47 -18.32 3.32 -22.41
N ALA A 48 -17.71 3.20 -23.59
CA ALA A 48 -17.10 4.34 -24.28
C ALA A 48 -18.16 5.13 -25.05
N THR A 49 -18.18 6.44 -24.91
CA THR A 49 -19.13 7.32 -25.56
C THR A 49 -18.46 8.52 -26.21
N ASN A 50 -18.99 9.00 -27.34
CA ASN A 50 -18.41 10.16 -28.01
C ASN A 50 -18.81 11.45 -27.29
N SER A 51 -17.86 12.34 -27.06
CA SER A 51 -18.08 13.64 -26.39
C SER A 51 -19.14 14.51 -27.12
N PHE A 52 -19.26 14.41 -28.44
CA PHE A 52 -20.28 15.14 -29.20
C PHE A 52 -21.72 14.66 -28.94
N ASP A 53 -21.87 13.43 -28.42
CA ASP A 53 -23.19 12.85 -28.11
C ASP A 53 -23.61 13.13 -26.66
N ILE A 54 -22.73 13.67 -25.80
CA ILE A 54 -23.01 13.96 -24.40
C ILE A 54 -24.29 14.80 -24.22
N PRO A 55 -24.48 15.92 -24.90
CA PRO A 55 -25.68 16.73 -24.73
C PRO A 55 -26.98 15.98 -25.09
N ASN A 56 -26.90 15.04 -26.02
CA ASN A 56 -28.05 14.25 -26.45
C ASN A 56 -28.31 13.03 -25.54
N GLY A 57 -27.31 12.59 -24.80
CA GLY A 57 -27.36 11.43 -23.91
C GLY A 57 -27.70 11.76 -22.45
N MET A 58 -27.66 13.03 -22.06
CA MET A 58 -27.83 13.44 -20.66
C MET A 58 -29.15 12.99 -20.02
N ASP A 59 -30.20 12.82 -20.78
CA ASP A 59 -31.47 12.28 -20.30
C ASP A 59 -31.51 10.75 -20.21
N THR A 60 -30.53 10.08 -20.76
CA THR A 60 -30.37 8.60 -20.84
C THR A 60 -29.40 8.06 -19.82
N TYR A 61 -28.30 8.79 -19.55
CA TYR A 61 -27.22 8.32 -18.66
C TYR A 61 -27.69 7.94 -17.27
N PRO A 62 -28.62 8.65 -16.57
CA PRO A 62 -29.07 8.26 -15.25
C PRO A 62 -29.72 6.88 -15.18
N ASP A 63 -30.41 6.47 -16.27
CA ASP A 63 -31.02 5.15 -16.34
C ASP A 63 -30.04 4.09 -16.82
N LEU A 64 -29.13 4.45 -17.71
CA LEU A 64 -28.11 3.58 -18.28
C LEU A 64 -27.06 3.18 -17.24
N LEU A 65 -26.62 4.14 -16.43
CA LEU A 65 -25.59 3.93 -15.41
C LEU A 65 -26.04 3.06 -14.23
N LYS A 66 -27.32 2.77 -14.11
CA LYS A 66 -27.84 1.71 -13.21
C LYS A 66 -27.37 0.30 -13.64
N HIS A 67 -26.93 0.17 -14.88
CA HIS A 67 -26.53 -1.09 -15.49
C HIS A 67 -25.09 -1.08 -16.03
N LEU A 68 -24.34 -0.01 -15.77
CA LEU A 68 -22.94 0.16 -16.13
C LEU A 68 -22.17 0.60 -14.88
N ASP A 69 -20.90 0.26 -14.87
CA ASP A 69 -20.02 0.60 -13.75
C ASP A 69 -19.14 1.81 -14.08
N ILE A 70 -18.78 1.96 -15.37
CA ILE A 70 -17.84 2.97 -15.84
C ILE A 70 -18.38 3.63 -17.10
N LEU A 71 -18.40 4.96 -17.13
CA LEU A 71 -18.61 5.75 -18.35
C LEU A 71 -17.27 6.35 -18.78
N CYS A 72 -16.89 6.13 -20.05
CA CYS A 72 -15.61 6.58 -20.59
C CYS A 72 -15.81 7.40 -21.87
N PRO A 73 -16.04 8.71 -21.77
CA PRO A 73 -16.17 9.55 -22.96
C PRO A 73 -14.82 9.77 -23.65
N PHE A 74 -14.86 9.89 -24.98
CA PHE A 74 -13.72 10.19 -25.85
C PHE A 74 -14.05 11.32 -26.82
N GLY A 75 -13.05 11.82 -27.57
CA GLY A 75 -13.23 12.83 -28.60
C GLY A 75 -13.12 14.28 -28.09
N PHE A 76 -12.66 14.51 -26.86
CA PHE A 76 -12.49 15.86 -26.30
C PHE A 76 -11.38 16.65 -27.03
N ALA A 77 -10.38 15.97 -27.60
CA ALA A 77 -9.33 16.60 -28.41
C ALA A 77 -9.86 17.40 -29.60
N ARG A 78 -11.06 17.06 -30.07
CA ARG A 78 -11.75 17.69 -31.22
C ARG A 78 -12.68 18.83 -30.82
N MET A 79 -12.88 19.05 -29.53
CA MET A 79 -13.69 20.15 -29.04
C MET A 79 -12.86 21.45 -28.99
N PRO A 80 -13.45 22.61 -29.35
CA PRO A 80 -12.78 23.89 -29.17
C PRO A 80 -12.39 24.10 -27.72
N LYS A 81 -11.12 24.32 -27.42
CA LYS A 81 -10.60 24.50 -26.06
C LYS A 81 -10.91 25.87 -25.47
N GLU A 82 -11.13 26.85 -26.33
CA GLU A 82 -11.30 28.25 -25.96
C GLU A 82 -12.63 28.54 -25.28
N ASP A 83 -13.66 27.72 -25.46
CA ASP A 83 -15.00 27.91 -24.89
C ASP A 83 -15.30 26.96 -23.70
N LEU A 84 -14.32 26.28 -23.14
CA LEU A 84 -14.43 25.40 -21.95
C LEU A 84 -15.52 24.32 -22.03
N LYS A 85 -16.13 24.12 -23.20
CA LYS A 85 -17.27 23.17 -23.37
C LYS A 85 -16.91 21.72 -23.04
N GLY A 86 -15.65 21.35 -23.27
CA GLY A 86 -15.15 20.03 -22.91
C GLY A 86 -15.18 19.81 -21.40
N LEU A 87 -14.68 20.77 -20.63
CA LEU A 87 -14.67 20.73 -19.17
C LEU A 87 -16.08 20.80 -18.58
N GLU A 88 -16.95 21.69 -19.14
CA GLU A 88 -18.35 21.76 -18.72
C GLU A 88 -19.09 20.43 -18.96
N ALA A 89 -18.87 19.79 -20.11
CA ALA A 89 -19.43 18.48 -20.41
C ALA A 89 -18.92 17.41 -19.46
N ALA A 90 -17.62 17.41 -19.15
CA ALA A 90 -17.00 16.50 -18.19
C ALA A 90 -17.59 16.67 -16.79
N ASN A 91 -17.75 17.91 -16.30
CA ASN A 91 -18.34 18.20 -15.00
C ASN A 91 -19.83 17.78 -14.92
N LEU A 92 -20.57 17.92 -16.01
CA LEU A 92 -21.94 17.43 -16.07
C LEU A 92 -22.02 15.91 -16.00
N LEU A 93 -21.11 15.21 -16.70
CA LEU A 93 -21.03 13.74 -16.63
C LEU A 93 -20.59 13.27 -15.26
N GLN A 94 -19.63 13.95 -14.62
CA GLN A 94 -19.21 13.63 -13.27
C GLN A 94 -20.38 13.63 -12.31
N LYS A 95 -21.19 14.68 -12.34
CA LYS A 95 -22.38 14.76 -11.49
C LYS A 95 -23.35 13.59 -11.72
N VAL A 96 -23.59 13.21 -12.96
CA VAL A 96 -24.48 12.09 -13.29
C VAL A 96 -23.91 10.75 -12.85
N CYS A 97 -22.59 10.57 -12.98
CA CYS A 97 -21.90 9.37 -12.52
C CYS A 97 -21.92 9.28 -10.98
N ASP A 98 -21.68 10.38 -10.27
CA ASP A 98 -21.75 10.44 -8.81
C ASP A 98 -23.16 10.07 -8.30
N GLU A 99 -24.20 10.63 -8.89
CA GLU A 99 -25.60 10.31 -8.56
C GLU A 99 -25.93 8.82 -8.80
N ALA A 100 -25.34 8.23 -9.84
CA ALA A 100 -25.52 6.82 -10.20
C ALA A 100 -24.56 5.87 -9.45
N LYS A 101 -23.58 6.38 -8.73
CA LYS A 101 -22.46 5.62 -8.13
C LYS A 101 -21.63 4.86 -9.16
N ALA A 102 -21.46 5.42 -10.34
CA ALA A 102 -20.65 4.91 -11.43
C ALA A 102 -19.35 5.73 -11.53
N HIS A 103 -18.31 5.11 -12.09
CA HIS A 103 -17.02 5.77 -12.31
C HIS A 103 -17.04 6.57 -13.62
N LEU A 104 -16.39 7.73 -13.63
CA LEU A 104 -16.14 8.50 -14.84
C LEU A 104 -14.67 8.46 -15.18
N TRP A 105 -14.35 7.83 -16.31
CA TRP A 105 -13.01 7.78 -16.88
C TRP A 105 -12.98 8.62 -18.15
N PHE A 106 -11.81 9.07 -18.55
CA PHE A 106 -11.64 9.77 -19.82
C PHE A 106 -10.73 8.97 -20.75
N ASP A 107 -11.10 8.96 -22.03
CA ASP A 107 -10.28 8.40 -23.08
C ASP A 107 -9.63 9.55 -23.87
N LEU A 108 -8.35 9.76 -23.59
CA LEU A 108 -7.53 10.79 -24.22
C LEU A 108 -7.07 10.32 -25.59
N GLU A 109 -7.44 11.03 -26.63
CA GLU A 109 -6.98 10.74 -27.99
C GLU A 109 -5.57 11.31 -28.20
N ALA A 110 -4.58 10.44 -28.45
CA ALA A 110 -3.21 10.83 -28.74
C ALA A 110 -2.95 11.17 -30.23
N PHE A 111 -3.97 11.14 -31.07
CA PHE A 111 -3.90 11.40 -32.50
C PHE A 111 -4.99 12.37 -32.97
N LEU A 112 -4.80 12.89 -34.17
CA LEU A 112 -5.81 13.66 -34.90
C LEU A 112 -5.98 13.08 -36.31
N PHE A 113 -7.10 13.42 -36.95
CA PHE A 113 -7.34 13.12 -38.35
C PHE A 113 -6.94 14.30 -39.22
N SER A 114 -6.21 14.03 -40.29
CA SER A 114 -5.96 15.00 -41.34
C SER A 114 -7.19 15.14 -42.28
N GLN A 115 -7.09 16.05 -43.22
CA GLN A 115 -8.19 16.27 -44.20
C GLN A 115 -8.50 15.08 -45.07
N ASP A 116 -7.54 14.21 -45.31
CA ASP A 116 -7.68 12.95 -46.07
C ASP A 116 -8.08 11.75 -45.20
N ASN A 117 -8.40 12.00 -43.90
CA ASN A 117 -8.70 10.99 -42.86
C ASN A 117 -7.51 10.09 -42.48
N SER A 118 -6.28 10.44 -42.83
CA SER A 118 -5.12 9.78 -42.21
C SER A 118 -4.95 10.18 -40.76
N LEU A 119 -4.43 9.28 -39.93
CA LEU A 119 -4.12 9.52 -38.53
C LEU A 119 -2.72 10.07 -38.40
N TYR A 120 -2.55 11.07 -37.54
CA TYR A 120 -1.23 11.58 -37.16
C TYR A 120 -1.17 11.87 -35.67
N PRO A 121 0.00 11.70 -35.02
CA PRO A 121 0.15 11.93 -33.59
C PRO A 121 -0.05 13.40 -33.25
N ARG A 122 -0.65 13.64 -32.09
CA ARG A 122 -0.80 14.99 -31.55
C ARG A 122 0.55 15.51 -31.02
N PRO A 123 0.80 16.83 -31.10
CA PRO A 123 1.91 17.42 -30.38
C PRO A 123 1.76 17.17 -28.87
N ILE A 124 2.87 16.87 -28.19
CA ILE A 124 2.90 16.57 -26.75
C ILE A 124 2.25 17.66 -25.90
N ASP A 125 2.47 18.92 -26.22
CA ASP A 125 1.89 20.06 -25.48
C ASP A 125 0.36 20.01 -25.43
N GLY A 126 -0.27 19.55 -26.52
CA GLY A 126 -1.72 19.39 -26.56
C GLY A 126 -2.21 18.25 -25.66
N ILE A 127 -1.43 17.18 -25.51
CA ILE A 127 -1.71 16.06 -24.62
C ILE A 127 -1.52 16.50 -23.17
N ILE A 128 -0.42 17.17 -22.84
CA ILE A 128 -0.16 17.71 -21.50
C ILE A 128 -1.26 18.68 -21.08
N GLN A 129 -1.73 19.54 -22.01
CA GLN A 129 -2.84 20.44 -21.71
C GLN A 129 -4.11 19.68 -21.33
N ASP A 130 -4.44 18.58 -22.02
CA ASP A 130 -5.61 17.77 -21.71
C ASP A 130 -5.43 17.02 -20.37
N LEU A 131 -4.24 16.48 -20.10
CA LEU A 131 -3.93 15.82 -18.83
C LEU A 131 -4.11 16.78 -17.65
N ASN A 132 -3.61 18.01 -17.76
CA ASN A 132 -3.76 19.04 -16.72
C ASN A 132 -5.23 19.51 -16.58
N GLN A 133 -5.99 19.55 -17.68
CA GLN A 133 -7.40 19.94 -17.65
C GLN A 133 -8.28 18.90 -16.93
N PHE A 134 -7.92 17.62 -17.00
CA PHE A 134 -8.69 16.49 -16.47
C PHE A 134 -7.99 15.81 -15.28
N GLU A 135 -6.98 16.42 -14.68
CA GLU A 135 -6.20 15.85 -13.56
C GLU A 135 -7.03 15.47 -12.33
N ASN A 136 -8.18 16.12 -12.13
CA ASN A 136 -9.07 15.90 -11.00
C ASN A 136 -10.03 14.70 -11.21
N PHE A 137 -10.02 14.08 -12.37
CA PHE A 137 -10.87 12.93 -12.66
C PHE A 137 -10.14 11.63 -12.35
N GLU A 138 -10.93 10.60 -12.03
CA GLU A 138 -10.44 9.34 -11.43
C GLU A 138 -9.40 8.61 -12.28
N THR A 139 -9.63 8.53 -13.59
CA THR A 139 -8.75 7.77 -14.50
C THR A 139 -8.76 8.36 -15.88
N ILE A 140 -7.58 8.51 -16.48
CA ILE A 140 -7.40 8.89 -17.87
C ILE A 140 -6.79 7.70 -18.61
N LEU A 141 -7.52 7.21 -19.61
CA LEU A 141 -7.02 6.22 -20.58
C LEU A 141 -6.44 6.94 -21.80
N CYS A 142 -5.62 6.27 -22.55
CA CYS A 142 -5.09 6.80 -23.81
C CYS A 142 -5.47 5.90 -25.00
N TYR A 143 -6.20 6.45 -25.93
CA TYR A 143 -6.48 5.81 -27.21
C TYR A 143 -5.66 6.48 -28.31
N GLN A 144 -4.77 5.77 -28.95
CA GLN A 144 -4.23 4.47 -28.67
C GLN A 144 -2.71 4.60 -28.50
N PHE A 145 -2.10 3.74 -27.68
CA PHE A 145 -0.68 3.82 -27.45
C PHE A 145 0.13 3.17 -28.60
N PRO A 146 -0.12 1.90 -28.98
CA PRO A 146 0.59 1.29 -30.10
C PRO A 146 0.35 2.02 -31.41
N GLY A 147 1.42 2.33 -32.13
CA GLY A 147 1.37 3.01 -33.41
C GLY A 147 1.32 4.55 -33.37
N VAL A 148 1.10 5.12 -32.18
CA VAL A 148 1.10 6.58 -31.96
C VAL A 148 2.26 7.00 -31.06
N PHE A 149 2.58 6.19 -30.06
CA PHE A 149 3.77 6.30 -29.23
C PHE A 149 4.72 5.17 -29.59
N ASN A 150 5.83 5.46 -30.23
CA ASN A 150 6.79 4.42 -30.60
C ASN A 150 8.14 4.67 -29.95
N ASP A 151 8.56 3.72 -29.14
CA ASP A 151 9.90 3.69 -28.55
C ASP A 151 10.93 3.47 -29.68
N PRO A 152 11.92 4.36 -29.86
CA PRO A 152 12.94 4.22 -30.89
C PRO A 152 13.86 3.00 -30.70
N GLU A 153 13.90 2.43 -29.50
CA GLU A 153 14.70 1.23 -29.20
C GLU A 153 13.96 -0.08 -29.50
N MET A 154 12.66 -0.02 -29.78
CA MET A 154 11.89 -1.21 -30.16
C MET A 154 12.29 -1.76 -31.53
N SER A 155 12.39 -3.07 -31.65
CA SER A 155 12.71 -3.76 -32.90
C SER A 155 11.65 -3.58 -34.00
N VAL A 156 10.43 -3.20 -33.61
CA VAL A 156 9.32 -2.90 -34.52
C VAL A 156 8.76 -1.54 -34.13
N CYS A 157 9.02 -0.54 -34.97
CA CYS A 157 8.42 0.77 -34.88
C CYS A 157 7.35 0.90 -35.98
N ILE A 158 6.10 1.17 -35.59
CA ILE A 158 4.96 1.19 -36.51
C ILE A 158 4.75 2.59 -37.12
N GLY A 159 5.36 3.63 -36.54
CA GLY A 159 5.15 5.01 -36.94
C GLY A 159 6.40 5.71 -37.48
N GLU A 160 6.21 6.92 -37.97
CA GLU A 160 7.26 7.80 -38.43
C GLU A 160 7.85 8.61 -37.27
N LYS A 161 8.71 9.59 -37.60
CA LYS A 161 9.45 10.41 -36.62
C LYS A 161 8.55 11.08 -35.58
N GLU A 162 7.38 11.55 -35.97
CA GLU A 162 6.42 12.25 -35.10
C GLU A 162 5.92 11.34 -33.96
N THR A 163 5.81 10.03 -34.18
CA THR A 163 5.42 9.07 -33.16
C THR A 163 6.52 8.82 -32.13
N ILE A 164 7.78 8.90 -32.58
CA ILE A 164 8.97 8.84 -31.70
C ILE A 164 9.09 10.12 -30.90
N ASP A 165 8.89 11.29 -31.53
CA ASP A 165 8.93 12.59 -30.87
C ASP A 165 7.84 12.67 -29.79
N LEU A 166 6.65 12.13 -30.04
CA LEU A 166 5.58 12.05 -29.06
C LEU A 166 5.94 11.12 -27.89
N PHE A 167 6.51 9.96 -28.16
CA PHE A 167 6.96 9.02 -27.12
C PHE A 167 8.02 9.67 -26.21
N ASN A 168 9.05 10.28 -26.77
CA ASN A 168 10.10 10.95 -26.03
C ASN A 168 9.53 12.11 -25.20
N GLY A 169 8.67 12.96 -25.79
CA GLY A 169 8.04 14.07 -25.09
C GLY A 169 7.15 13.61 -23.93
N TYR A 170 6.48 12.48 -24.07
CA TYR A 170 5.69 11.90 -22.97
C TYR A 170 6.58 11.32 -21.86
N LEU A 171 7.69 10.68 -22.20
CA LEU A 171 8.68 10.25 -21.20
C LEU A 171 9.30 11.44 -20.45
N ASP A 172 9.62 12.54 -21.15
CA ASP A 172 10.12 13.75 -20.52
C ASP A 172 9.09 14.33 -19.55
N TYR A 173 7.82 14.44 -19.97
CA TYR A 173 6.72 14.83 -19.09
C TYR A 173 6.60 13.95 -17.85
N LEU A 174 6.60 12.61 -18.00
CA LEU A 174 6.55 11.68 -16.87
C LEU A 174 7.76 11.84 -15.93
N ASN A 175 8.94 12.12 -16.48
CA ASN A 175 10.15 12.34 -15.70
C ASN A 175 10.10 13.69 -14.96
N GLU A 176 9.49 14.71 -15.54
CA GLU A 176 9.24 16.01 -14.89
C GLU A 176 8.22 15.82 -13.76
N GLN A 177 7.10 15.15 -14.01
CA GLN A 177 6.11 14.82 -12.97
C GLN A 177 6.71 14.00 -11.82
N LYS A 178 7.62 13.08 -12.13
CA LYS A 178 8.36 12.34 -11.09
C LYS A 178 9.30 13.25 -10.31
N LYS A 179 9.90 14.26 -10.94
CA LYS A 179 10.74 15.27 -10.26
C LYS A 179 9.88 16.19 -9.39
N GLU A 180 8.78 16.70 -9.94
CA GLU A 180 7.80 17.50 -9.19
C GLU A 180 7.16 16.69 -8.07
N GLY A 181 6.86 15.42 -8.30
CA GLY A 181 6.41 14.49 -7.26
C GLY A 181 7.48 14.19 -6.21
N LYS A 182 8.77 14.35 -6.52
CA LYS A 182 9.86 14.25 -5.54
C LYS A 182 9.99 15.52 -4.70
N ASP A 183 9.60 16.66 -5.24
CA ASP A 183 9.52 17.93 -4.51
C ASP A 183 8.17 18.06 -3.76
N LYS A 184 7.15 17.29 -4.13
CA LYS A 184 5.91 17.09 -3.36
C LYS A 184 6.19 16.11 -2.24
N ILE A 185 6.65 16.63 -1.11
CA ILE A 185 6.69 15.97 0.19
C ILE A 185 7.29 14.56 0.09
N VAL A 186 8.60 14.49 0.11
CA VAL A 186 9.28 13.24 0.47
C VAL A 186 8.82 12.92 1.88
N SER A 187 7.96 11.90 2.01
CA SER A 187 7.67 11.34 3.31
C SER A 187 8.99 11.00 3.97
N GLU A 188 9.22 11.49 5.18
CA GLU A 188 10.37 11.07 5.99
C GLU A 188 10.27 9.57 6.33
N VAL A 189 9.12 8.98 6.14
CA VAL A 189 8.87 7.56 6.35
C VAL A 189 9.45 6.75 5.20
N LYS A 190 10.40 5.87 5.51
CA LYS A 190 11.05 5.01 4.54
C LYS A 190 10.14 3.87 4.10
N PRO A 191 10.14 3.51 2.82
CA PRO A 191 9.44 2.31 2.36
C PRO A 191 10.13 1.05 2.87
N ILE A 192 9.39 -0.06 2.83
CA ILE A 192 9.94 -1.39 3.03
C ILE A 192 10.80 -1.73 1.81
N THR A 193 12.08 -1.97 2.02
CA THR A 193 13.07 -2.23 0.95
C THR A 193 13.47 -3.70 0.84
N GLY A 194 12.92 -4.57 1.68
CA GLY A 194 13.19 -6.00 1.62
C GLY A 194 12.17 -6.82 2.40
N THR A 195 12.19 -8.12 2.16
CA THR A 195 11.31 -9.05 2.86
C THR A 195 11.99 -10.39 3.11
N TRP A 196 11.50 -11.08 4.12
CA TRP A 196 11.85 -12.45 4.39
C TRP A 196 11.17 -13.40 3.41
N ILE A 197 11.87 -14.46 3.04
CA ILE A 197 11.35 -15.61 2.31
C ILE A 197 11.41 -16.81 3.25
N ASN A 198 10.24 -17.29 3.62
CA ASN A 198 10.11 -18.47 4.48
C ASN A 198 9.62 -19.66 3.66
N LEU A 199 10.53 -20.58 3.33
CA LEU A 199 10.21 -21.80 2.59
C LEU A 199 9.56 -22.85 3.50
N ALA A 200 9.83 -22.82 4.81
CA ALA A 200 9.17 -23.61 5.84
C ALA A 200 8.02 -22.80 6.46
N TYR A 201 6.98 -22.54 5.70
CA TYR A 201 5.91 -21.64 6.07
C TYR A 201 5.29 -21.91 7.44
N GLN A 202 4.99 -20.87 8.22
CA GLN A 202 4.56 -20.95 9.62
C GLN A 202 3.07 -20.71 9.84
N ASP A 203 2.20 -21.14 8.94
CA ASP A 203 0.76 -21.17 9.27
C ASP A 203 0.45 -22.43 10.07
N VAL A 204 0.49 -22.33 11.38
CA VAL A 204 0.30 -23.46 12.31
C VAL A 204 -1.03 -24.19 12.15
N ARG A 205 -2.03 -23.53 11.55
CA ARG A 205 -3.35 -24.15 11.28
C ARG A 205 -3.55 -24.53 9.81
N ASN A 206 -2.63 -24.23 8.93
CA ASN A 206 -2.76 -24.36 7.46
C ASN A 206 -4.09 -23.76 6.93
N LYS A 207 -4.60 -22.73 7.61
CA LYS A 207 -5.93 -22.17 7.33
C LYS A 207 -5.96 -21.34 6.06
N TYR A 208 -4.90 -20.58 5.82
CA TYR A 208 -4.81 -19.64 4.71
C TYR A 208 -3.68 -19.98 3.74
N THR A 209 -2.83 -20.93 4.11
CA THR A 209 -1.72 -21.34 3.26
C THR A 209 -2.25 -22.07 2.03
N ASN A 210 -1.76 -21.70 0.87
CA ASN A 210 -1.96 -22.49 -0.33
C ASN A 210 -1.04 -23.72 -0.27
N LEU A 211 -1.61 -24.90 -0.04
CA LEU A 211 -0.84 -26.14 0.07
C LEU A 211 -0.05 -26.47 -1.21
N GLN A 212 -0.52 -26.05 -2.37
CA GLN A 212 0.23 -26.17 -3.63
C GLN A 212 1.57 -25.41 -3.60
N TYR A 213 1.69 -24.40 -2.73
CA TYR A 213 2.91 -23.67 -2.53
C TYR A 213 4.05 -24.57 -2.01
N PHE A 214 3.77 -25.45 -1.06
CA PHE A 214 4.79 -26.38 -0.53
C PHE A 214 5.12 -27.50 -1.51
N ASP A 215 4.12 -27.97 -2.25
CA ASP A 215 4.29 -29.03 -3.23
C ASP A 215 4.76 -28.53 -4.59
N ASN A 216 4.59 -27.23 -4.84
CA ASN A 216 4.88 -26.63 -6.12
C ASN A 216 6.30 -26.04 -6.13
N THR A 217 7.20 -26.77 -6.75
CA THR A 217 8.56 -26.33 -7.04
C THR A 217 8.68 -25.77 -8.45
N ASP A 218 7.59 -25.28 -9.03
CA ASP A 218 7.64 -24.60 -10.32
C ASP A 218 8.55 -23.38 -10.23
N PRO A 219 9.66 -23.34 -10.94
CA PRO A 219 10.56 -22.19 -10.96
C PRO A 219 9.85 -20.90 -11.41
N GLY A 220 8.87 -21.02 -12.29
CA GLY A 220 8.09 -19.88 -12.78
C GLY A 220 7.30 -19.17 -11.69
N MET A 221 6.80 -19.90 -10.70
CA MET A 221 6.15 -19.31 -9.52
C MET A 221 7.10 -18.40 -8.76
N TRP A 222 8.29 -18.88 -8.43
CA TRP A 222 9.27 -18.08 -7.70
C TRP A 222 9.82 -16.91 -8.52
N GLU A 223 10.04 -17.13 -9.82
CA GLU A 223 10.43 -16.04 -10.73
C GLU A 223 9.40 -14.92 -10.74
N GLN A 224 8.11 -15.26 -10.78
CA GLN A 224 7.04 -14.27 -10.70
C GLN A 224 6.99 -13.59 -9.34
N LYS A 225 7.07 -14.32 -8.22
CA LYS A 225 7.05 -13.73 -6.88
C LYS A 225 8.22 -12.78 -6.66
N VAL A 226 9.43 -13.16 -7.04
CA VAL A 226 10.60 -12.26 -6.94
C VAL A 226 10.43 -11.03 -7.82
N LYS A 227 9.84 -11.19 -9.02
CA LYS A 227 9.53 -10.05 -9.89
C LYS A 227 8.51 -9.12 -9.25
N GLU A 228 7.43 -9.62 -8.67
CA GLU A 228 6.42 -8.82 -7.97
C GLU A 228 7.06 -8.00 -6.84
N LEU A 229 7.93 -8.60 -6.03
CA LEU A 229 8.65 -7.90 -4.97
C LEU A 229 9.59 -6.82 -5.52
N SER A 230 10.29 -7.11 -6.62
CA SER A 230 11.13 -6.13 -7.31
C SER A 230 10.31 -4.97 -7.89
N ASP A 231 9.16 -5.25 -8.51
CA ASP A 231 8.24 -4.22 -9.04
C ASP A 231 7.67 -3.33 -7.92
N MET A 232 7.56 -3.86 -6.71
CA MET A 232 7.21 -3.07 -5.51
C MET A 232 8.35 -2.20 -5.00
N GLY A 233 9.55 -2.32 -5.59
CA GLY A 233 10.75 -1.57 -5.21
C GLY A 233 11.52 -2.19 -4.04
N MET A 234 11.39 -3.48 -3.81
CA MET A 234 12.25 -4.19 -2.86
C MET A 234 13.60 -4.50 -3.47
N GLU A 235 14.65 -4.27 -2.71
CA GLU A 235 16.04 -4.50 -3.10
C GLU A 235 16.62 -5.75 -2.44
N TYR A 236 16.09 -6.13 -1.27
CA TYR A 236 16.66 -7.17 -0.44
C TYR A 236 15.68 -8.34 -0.24
N LEU A 237 16.21 -9.55 -0.37
CA LEU A 237 15.54 -10.77 0.05
C LEU A 237 16.37 -11.44 1.14
N VAL A 238 15.73 -11.93 2.17
CA VAL A 238 16.38 -12.66 3.26
C VAL A 238 15.74 -14.03 3.37
N PHE A 239 16.46 -15.09 3.10
CA PHE A 239 15.99 -16.43 3.41
C PHE A 239 15.90 -16.61 4.92
N MET A 240 14.76 -17.02 5.45
CA MET A 240 14.63 -17.35 6.86
C MET A 240 15.34 -18.65 7.18
N ALA A 241 15.02 -19.70 6.42
CA ALA A 241 15.74 -20.96 6.45
C ALA A 241 15.79 -21.59 5.07
N VAL A 242 16.89 -22.23 4.72
CA VAL A 242 17.05 -23.03 3.49
C VAL A 242 17.07 -24.54 3.79
N ALA A 243 16.95 -24.89 5.06
CA ALA A 243 16.78 -26.25 5.56
C ALA A 243 16.07 -26.24 6.91
N ASN A 244 15.24 -27.24 7.14
CA ASN A 244 14.47 -27.42 8.37
C ASN A 244 14.17 -28.92 8.59
N GLU A 245 14.14 -29.38 9.83
CA GLU A 245 13.78 -30.77 10.21
C GLU A 245 14.53 -31.88 9.45
N GLY A 246 15.79 -31.62 9.10
CA GLY A 246 16.64 -32.57 8.37
C GLY A 246 16.44 -32.57 6.86
N GLU A 247 15.59 -31.70 6.33
CA GLU A 247 15.32 -31.54 4.90
C GLU A 247 15.85 -30.21 4.38
N ALA A 248 16.39 -30.21 3.17
CA ALA A 248 16.91 -29.02 2.49
C ALA A 248 16.11 -28.63 1.27
N TYR A 249 15.95 -27.33 1.06
CA TYR A 249 15.29 -26.70 -0.09
C TYR A 249 16.29 -26.33 -1.21
N TYR A 250 17.53 -26.76 -1.07
CA TYR A 250 18.64 -26.63 -2.03
C TYR A 250 19.33 -28.00 -2.23
N PRO A 251 20.13 -28.21 -3.30
CA PRO A 251 20.82 -29.48 -3.54
C PRO A 251 21.86 -29.77 -2.47
N SER A 252 21.44 -30.35 -1.35
CA SER A 252 22.30 -30.70 -0.21
C SER A 252 22.84 -32.12 -0.30
N LYS A 253 24.05 -32.31 0.21
CA LYS A 253 24.65 -33.64 0.49
C LYS A 253 24.59 -34.00 1.98
N LEU A 254 24.21 -33.03 2.81
CA LEU A 254 24.17 -33.15 4.26
C LEU A 254 22.78 -33.49 4.78
N MET A 255 21.77 -33.15 4.01
CA MET A 255 20.35 -33.25 4.38
C MET A 255 19.54 -33.91 3.26
N LEU A 256 18.37 -34.41 3.62
CA LEU A 256 17.45 -34.99 2.65
C LEU A 256 16.88 -33.86 1.76
N TRP A 257 16.54 -34.23 0.55
CA TRP A 257 15.84 -33.33 -0.36
C TRP A 257 14.36 -33.22 0.05
N ALA A 258 13.89 -31.99 0.28
CA ALA A 258 12.53 -31.73 0.77
C ALA A 258 11.42 -32.03 -0.26
N TYR A 259 11.76 -32.23 -1.53
CA TYR A 259 10.78 -32.39 -2.60
C TYR A 259 11.00 -33.69 -3.38
N SER A 260 10.02 -34.08 -4.21
CA SER A 260 10.15 -35.22 -5.11
C SER A 260 11.25 -35.01 -6.17
N GLU A 261 11.80 -36.08 -6.69
CA GLU A 261 12.91 -36.08 -7.65
C GLU A 261 12.62 -35.26 -8.91
N ASN A 262 13.68 -34.71 -9.50
CA ASN A 262 13.71 -33.95 -10.76
C ASN A 262 13.07 -32.53 -10.75
N ARG A 263 13.05 -31.85 -9.62
CA ARG A 263 12.58 -30.46 -9.57
C ARG A 263 13.74 -29.47 -9.36
N LYS A 264 13.62 -28.26 -9.92
CA LYS A 264 14.55 -27.18 -9.63
C LYS A 264 14.36 -26.74 -8.18
N SER A 265 15.44 -26.49 -7.48
CA SER A 265 15.43 -25.98 -6.11
C SER A 265 14.71 -24.62 -6.05
N PRO A 266 13.79 -24.39 -5.11
CA PRO A 266 13.23 -23.07 -4.91
C PRO A 266 14.31 -22.03 -4.54
N VAL A 267 15.34 -22.43 -3.82
CA VAL A 267 16.48 -21.55 -3.53
C VAL A 267 17.19 -21.14 -4.82
N ASP A 268 17.47 -22.07 -5.75
CA ASP A 268 18.07 -21.75 -7.05
C ASP A 268 17.15 -20.84 -7.87
N ALA A 269 15.85 -21.12 -7.89
CA ALA A 269 14.88 -20.30 -8.65
C ALA A 269 14.83 -18.85 -8.15
N ILE A 270 14.79 -18.66 -6.84
CA ILE A 270 14.79 -17.33 -6.22
C ILE A 270 16.12 -16.61 -6.45
N MET A 271 17.25 -17.31 -6.27
CA MET A 271 18.58 -16.75 -6.50
C MET A 271 18.78 -16.30 -7.95
N ASP A 272 18.38 -17.13 -8.91
CA ASP A 272 18.47 -16.82 -10.34
C ASP A 272 17.57 -15.62 -10.71
N ALA A 273 16.34 -15.59 -10.20
CA ALA A 273 15.41 -14.48 -10.43
C ALA A 273 15.95 -13.17 -9.82
N ALA A 274 16.43 -13.22 -8.59
CA ALA A 274 17.04 -12.08 -7.92
C ALA A 274 18.27 -11.54 -8.69
N ALA A 275 19.10 -12.45 -9.23
CA ALA A 275 20.27 -12.05 -10.03
C ALA A 275 19.88 -11.34 -11.33
N ARG A 276 18.81 -11.78 -12.01
CA ARG A 276 18.31 -11.13 -13.23
C ARG A 276 17.74 -9.74 -12.95
N LEU A 277 17.14 -9.55 -11.79
CA LEU A 277 16.49 -8.29 -11.37
C LEU A 277 17.41 -7.37 -10.56
N GLY A 278 18.67 -7.76 -10.35
CA GLY A 278 19.64 -6.95 -9.59
C GLY A 278 19.35 -6.87 -8.09
N MET A 279 18.51 -7.77 -7.55
CA MET A 279 18.20 -7.83 -6.12
C MET A 279 19.33 -8.49 -5.34
N LYS A 280 19.42 -8.13 -4.06
CA LYS A 280 20.45 -8.59 -3.12
C LYS A 280 19.86 -9.64 -2.18
N VAL A 281 20.50 -10.81 -2.08
CA VAL A 281 20.01 -11.92 -1.26
C VAL A 281 20.95 -12.17 -0.07
N PHE A 282 20.37 -12.18 1.14
CA PHE A 282 21.00 -12.77 2.30
C PHE A 282 20.62 -14.24 2.38
N MET A 283 21.61 -15.10 2.22
CA MET A 283 21.48 -16.55 2.31
C MET A 283 21.46 -16.99 3.77
N SER A 284 20.39 -17.66 4.19
CA SER A 284 20.39 -18.35 5.49
C SER A 284 21.31 -19.57 5.45
N ILE A 285 21.90 -19.89 6.59
CA ILE A 285 22.61 -21.18 6.74
C ILE A 285 21.63 -22.33 7.04
N GLY A 286 20.33 -22.03 7.23
CA GLY A 286 19.32 -23.01 7.64
C GLY A 286 19.41 -23.38 9.12
N TRP A 287 18.42 -24.15 9.56
CA TRP A 287 18.42 -24.74 10.90
C TRP A 287 18.99 -26.15 10.84
N ALA A 288 19.84 -26.48 11.80
CA ALA A 288 20.46 -27.80 11.84
C ALA A 288 19.43 -28.89 12.17
N LYS A 289 18.43 -28.55 12.96
CA LYS A 289 17.30 -29.38 13.31
C LYS A 289 15.99 -28.61 13.08
N ASP A 290 15.71 -27.60 13.88
CA ASP A 290 14.52 -26.76 13.80
C ASP A 290 14.80 -25.34 14.35
N GLN A 291 13.79 -24.48 14.36
CA GLN A 291 13.90 -23.11 14.83
C GLN A 291 14.35 -22.99 16.30
N ASP A 292 14.07 -24.00 17.10
CA ASP A 292 14.45 -24.06 18.53
C ASP A 292 15.83 -24.68 18.74
N ASP A 293 16.68 -24.70 17.74
CA ASP A 293 18.04 -25.24 17.80
C ASP A 293 18.82 -24.69 19.00
N ASN A 294 19.29 -25.58 19.85
CA ASN A 294 20.11 -25.20 21.01
C ASN A 294 21.54 -24.80 20.56
N LEU A 295 21.80 -23.54 20.49
CA LEU A 295 23.07 -22.96 20.07
C LEU A 295 24.27 -23.31 21.01
N ARG A 296 23.99 -23.89 22.18
CA ARG A 296 25.03 -24.42 23.12
C ARG A 296 25.45 -25.84 22.79
N ASP A 297 24.67 -26.53 21.95
CA ASP A 297 25.01 -27.89 21.54
C ASP A 297 26.13 -27.86 20.48
N PRO A 298 27.31 -28.44 20.76
CA PRO A 298 28.41 -28.49 19.79
C PRO A 298 28.05 -29.22 18.50
N VAL A 299 27.13 -30.20 18.56
CA VAL A 299 26.68 -30.94 17.39
C VAL A 299 25.87 -30.02 16.47
N ILE A 300 24.94 -29.24 17.03
CA ILE A 300 24.18 -28.25 16.30
C ILE A 300 25.09 -27.20 15.67
N GLN A 301 26.03 -26.64 16.45
CA GLN A 301 26.99 -25.64 15.95
C GLN A 301 27.85 -26.22 14.80
N GLN A 302 28.36 -27.42 14.95
CA GLN A 302 29.14 -28.04 13.89
C GLN A 302 28.32 -28.28 12.63
N ARG A 303 27.07 -28.72 12.78
CA ARG A 303 26.15 -28.90 11.66
C ARG A 303 25.91 -27.59 10.90
N GLN A 304 25.67 -26.51 11.60
CA GLN A 304 25.49 -25.17 10.98
C GLN A 304 26.75 -24.72 10.23
N LEU A 305 27.94 -24.96 10.80
CA LEU A 305 29.19 -24.65 10.12
C LEU A 305 29.40 -25.49 8.84
N ASP A 306 28.99 -26.74 8.84
CA ASP A 306 29.09 -27.62 7.68
C ASP A 306 28.06 -27.25 6.60
N MET A 307 26.83 -26.88 6.99
CA MET A 307 25.83 -26.34 6.06
C MET A 307 26.34 -25.07 5.40
N MET A 308 26.92 -24.15 6.14
CA MET A 308 27.50 -22.91 5.58
C MET A 308 28.62 -23.22 4.56
N LYS A 309 29.49 -24.21 4.82
CA LYS A 309 30.51 -24.63 3.84
C LYS A 309 29.90 -25.18 2.57
N GLU A 310 28.83 -25.99 2.70
CA GLU A 310 28.15 -26.56 1.56
C GLU A 310 27.50 -25.47 0.72
N LEU A 311 26.71 -24.58 1.34
CA LEU A 311 26.06 -23.44 0.67
C LEU A 311 27.08 -22.52 0.00
N ALA A 312 28.21 -22.24 0.65
CA ALA A 312 29.29 -21.47 0.05
C ALA A 312 29.89 -22.16 -1.17
N SER A 313 30.02 -23.51 -1.16
CA SER A 313 30.50 -24.25 -2.32
C SER A 313 29.59 -24.10 -3.55
N ILE A 314 28.30 -23.90 -3.34
CA ILE A 314 27.29 -23.77 -4.39
C ILE A 314 27.14 -22.28 -4.80
N TYR A 315 26.96 -21.36 -3.84
CA TYR A 315 26.47 -20.02 -4.11
C TYR A 315 27.50 -18.89 -3.96
N ARG A 316 28.74 -19.13 -3.50
CA ARG A 316 29.71 -18.04 -3.21
C ARG A 316 30.00 -17.08 -4.37
N THR A 317 29.87 -17.56 -5.61
CA THR A 317 30.08 -16.77 -6.84
C THR A 317 28.77 -16.29 -7.46
N HIS A 318 27.61 -16.63 -6.86
CA HIS A 318 26.32 -16.27 -7.42
C HIS A 318 26.10 -14.75 -7.32
N LYS A 319 25.64 -14.12 -8.42
CA LYS A 319 25.52 -12.67 -8.52
C LYS A 319 24.57 -12.06 -7.47
N ALA A 320 23.48 -12.77 -7.15
CA ALA A 320 22.52 -12.30 -6.15
C ALA A 320 23.02 -12.41 -4.71
N LEU A 321 24.02 -13.27 -4.42
CA LEU A 321 24.51 -13.43 -3.05
C LEU A 321 25.14 -12.13 -2.55
N TYR A 322 24.43 -11.44 -1.68
CA TYR A 322 24.89 -10.23 -1.03
C TYR A 322 25.52 -10.49 0.33
N GLY A 323 24.95 -11.40 1.08
CA GLY A 323 25.42 -11.71 2.42
C GLY A 323 24.87 -13.02 2.99
N TRP A 324 25.14 -13.21 4.26
CA TRP A 324 24.66 -14.32 5.08
C TRP A 324 23.71 -13.82 6.13
N TYR A 325 22.59 -14.48 6.29
CA TYR A 325 21.75 -14.41 7.48
C TYR A 325 22.16 -15.54 8.41
N LEU A 326 22.55 -15.19 9.63
CA LEU A 326 22.83 -16.16 10.68
C LEU A 326 21.56 -16.30 11.51
N PRO A 327 20.86 -17.46 11.45
CA PRO A 327 19.57 -17.65 12.10
C PRO A 327 19.75 -17.93 13.61
N VAL A 328 20.45 -17.02 14.26
CA VAL A 328 20.61 -16.99 15.71
C VAL A 328 19.52 -16.08 16.23
N GLU A 329 18.34 -16.63 16.44
CA GLU A 329 17.21 -15.95 17.04
C GLU A 329 17.31 -16.04 18.56
N ASP A 330 18.16 -15.21 19.15
CA ASP A 330 18.29 -15.13 20.61
C ASP A 330 17.58 -13.89 21.14
N CYS A 331 17.11 -14.00 22.37
CA CYS A 331 16.44 -12.94 23.07
C CYS A 331 17.46 -11.85 23.45
N LEU A 332 17.09 -10.60 23.17
CA LEU A 332 17.89 -9.44 23.54
C LEU A 332 17.76 -9.11 25.03
N CYS A 333 16.72 -9.60 25.70
CA CYS A 333 16.33 -9.11 27.01
C CYS A 333 16.94 -9.91 28.19
N PRO A 334 17.25 -9.21 29.29
CA PRO A 334 17.34 -7.76 29.33
C PRO A 334 18.54 -7.22 28.56
N ILE A 335 19.55 -8.07 28.34
CA ILE A 335 20.80 -7.79 27.65
C ILE A 335 21.19 -9.02 26.82
N LEU A 336 21.66 -8.81 25.61
CA LEU A 336 22.12 -9.86 24.73
C LEU A 336 23.09 -10.84 25.43
N SER A 337 22.80 -12.11 25.42
CA SER A 337 23.55 -13.11 26.18
C SER A 337 25.01 -13.26 25.65
N GLU A 338 25.93 -13.53 26.56
CA GLU A 338 27.31 -13.87 26.17
C GLU A 338 27.37 -15.07 25.24
N HIS A 339 26.44 -15.98 25.41
CA HIS A 339 26.35 -17.18 24.60
C HIS A 339 25.98 -16.84 23.17
N ALA A 340 24.97 -15.96 22.96
CA ALA A 340 24.59 -15.49 21.63
C ALA A 340 25.75 -14.77 20.93
N VAL A 341 26.46 -13.90 21.63
CA VAL A 341 27.67 -13.24 21.08
C VAL A 341 28.69 -14.24 20.58
N ASN A 342 28.96 -15.28 21.36
CA ASN A 342 29.93 -16.31 20.97
C ASN A 342 29.45 -17.15 19.80
N ALA A 343 28.20 -17.57 19.78
CA ALA A 343 27.58 -18.34 18.69
C ALA A 343 27.59 -17.57 17.37
N VAL A 344 27.13 -16.31 17.41
CA VAL A 344 27.14 -15.42 16.24
C VAL A 344 28.54 -15.24 15.71
N ASN A 345 29.53 -14.98 16.59
CA ASN A 345 30.89 -14.74 16.18
C ASN A 345 31.57 -15.97 15.56
N ALA A 346 31.26 -17.17 16.05
CA ALA A 346 31.79 -18.42 15.46
C ALA A 346 31.29 -18.60 14.02
N LEU A 347 30.01 -18.36 13.78
CA LEU A 347 29.40 -18.41 12.44
C LEU A 347 29.92 -17.27 11.55
N ALA A 348 30.01 -16.05 12.08
CA ALA A 348 30.53 -14.89 11.36
C ALA A 348 31.99 -15.08 10.90
N GLU A 349 32.85 -15.65 11.75
CA GLU A 349 34.23 -15.99 11.38
C GLU A 349 34.27 -17.01 10.25
N GLN A 350 33.41 -18.00 10.27
CA GLN A 350 33.33 -18.97 9.17
C GLN A 350 32.86 -18.30 7.87
N ALA A 351 31.82 -17.44 7.93
CA ALA A 351 31.33 -16.69 6.78
C ALA A 351 32.43 -15.81 6.16
N ARG A 352 33.22 -15.11 6.98
CA ARG A 352 34.38 -14.32 6.52
C ARG A 352 35.47 -15.16 5.85
N ARG A 353 35.72 -16.36 6.37
CA ARG A 353 36.70 -17.28 5.73
C ARG A 353 36.22 -17.77 4.36
N LEU A 354 34.92 -18.07 4.23
CA LEU A 354 34.35 -18.63 3.00
C LEU A 354 34.05 -17.56 1.94
N THR A 355 33.68 -16.38 2.38
CA THR A 355 33.22 -15.26 1.52
C THR A 355 33.61 -13.91 2.14
N PRO A 356 34.89 -13.49 2.06
CA PRO A 356 35.43 -12.36 2.83
C PRO A 356 34.69 -11.03 2.62
N ASN A 357 34.12 -10.80 1.42
CA ASN A 357 33.51 -9.54 1.02
C ASN A 357 31.99 -9.52 1.14
N LYS A 358 31.38 -10.61 1.69
CA LYS A 358 29.94 -10.67 1.83
C LYS A 358 29.50 -10.15 3.20
N LYS A 359 28.32 -9.51 3.24
CA LYS A 359 27.74 -8.96 4.46
C LYS A 359 27.23 -10.06 5.40
N ILE A 360 27.16 -9.77 6.67
CA ILE A 360 26.64 -10.67 7.70
C ILE A 360 25.52 -9.96 8.44
N LEU A 361 24.38 -10.60 8.51
CA LEU A 361 23.14 -10.09 9.09
C LEU A 361 22.66 -11.04 10.20
N ILE A 362 22.15 -10.47 11.29
CA ILE A 362 21.35 -11.16 12.32
C ILE A 362 20.05 -10.44 12.55
N SER A 363 19.02 -11.16 13.07
CA SER A 363 17.70 -10.62 13.37
C SER A 363 17.24 -11.07 14.77
N PRO A 364 17.75 -10.45 15.84
CA PRO A 364 17.38 -10.82 17.20
C PRO A 364 15.98 -10.30 17.58
N TYR A 365 15.35 -10.96 18.58
CA TYR A 365 14.08 -10.56 19.17
C TYR A 365 14.24 -10.11 20.65
N GLY A 366 13.16 -9.70 21.32
CA GLY A 366 13.17 -9.30 22.71
C GLY A 366 13.34 -7.79 22.92
N MET A 367 13.02 -6.98 21.89
CA MET A 367 13.11 -5.53 21.97
C MET A 367 12.20 -4.96 23.07
N VAL A 368 11.06 -5.60 23.34
CA VAL A 368 10.06 -5.15 24.33
C VAL A 368 10.61 -5.12 25.77
N ASP A 369 11.43 -6.12 26.13
CA ASP A 369 11.94 -6.31 27.48
C ASP A 369 13.45 -6.01 27.60
N SER A 370 14.06 -5.40 26.57
CA SER A 370 15.49 -5.07 26.54
C SER A 370 15.80 -3.80 27.31
N ASP A 371 16.91 -3.80 28.03
CA ASP A 371 17.46 -2.62 28.69
C ASP A 371 18.58 -1.99 27.85
N PHE A 372 18.17 -1.14 26.90
CA PHE A 372 19.10 -0.43 26.02
C PHE A 372 19.89 0.69 26.73
N ASP A 373 19.51 1.07 27.95
CA ASP A 373 20.21 2.07 28.75
C ASP A 373 21.36 1.45 29.59
N ASP A 374 21.41 0.11 29.70
CA ASP A 374 22.51 -0.57 30.37
C ASP A 374 23.79 -0.50 29.51
N PRO A 375 24.90 0.06 30.02
CA PRO A 375 26.18 0.12 29.30
C PRO A 375 26.71 -1.24 28.86
N GLU A 376 26.32 -2.31 29.54
CA GLU A 376 26.68 -3.67 29.17
C GLU A 376 26.05 -4.09 27.84
N TYR A 377 24.87 -3.54 27.51
CA TYR A 377 24.23 -3.80 26.21
C TYR A 377 25.12 -3.35 25.06
N GLU A 378 25.57 -2.10 25.07
CA GLU A 378 26.50 -1.54 24.06
C GLU A 378 27.82 -2.33 24.03
N ARG A 379 28.35 -2.68 25.19
CA ARG A 379 29.59 -3.45 25.29
C ARG A 379 29.50 -4.83 24.65
N ARG A 380 28.37 -5.50 24.74
CA ARG A 380 28.14 -6.80 24.09
C ARG A 380 27.93 -6.67 22.61
N LEU A 381 27.15 -5.69 22.18
CA LEU A 381 26.96 -5.41 20.74
C LEU A 381 28.29 -5.08 20.06
N SER A 382 29.17 -4.31 20.69
CA SER A 382 30.48 -3.94 20.12
C SER A 382 31.40 -5.14 19.82
N ARG A 383 31.11 -6.29 20.42
CA ARG A 383 31.87 -7.55 20.23
C ARG A 383 31.36 -8.40 19.06
N LEU A 384 30.17 -8.08 18.52
CA LEU A 384 29.61 -8.82 17.40
C LEU A 384 30.38 -8.55 16.10
N LYS A 385 30.70 -9.63 15.36
CA LYS A 385 31.42 -9.58 14.09
C LYS A 385 30.47 -9.56 12.88
N VAL A 386 29.37 -8.78 12.99
CA VAL A 386 28.35 -8.66 11.96
C VAL A 386 28.40 -7.28 11.29
N ASP A 387 27.78 -7.15 10.12
CA ASP A 387 27.69 -5.88 9.39
C ASP A 387 26.34 -5.21 9.60
N VAL A 388 25.27 -5.98 9.84
CA VAL A 388 23.89 -5.54 9.92
C VAL A 388 23.17 -6.24 11.05
N ILE A 389 22.45 -5.49 11.87
CA ILE A 389 21.46 -6.04 12.79
C ILE A 389 20.09 -5.50 12.38
N THR A 390 19.18 -6.42 12.04
CA THR A 390 17.80 -6.08 11.73
C THR A 390 16.90 -6.57 12.85
N TYR A 391 16.60 -5.68 13.79
CA TYR A 391 15.82 -6.02 14.98
C TYR A 391 14.38 -6.31 14.65
N GLN A 392 13.83 -7.39 15.20
CA GLN A 392 12.41 -7.68 15.18
C GLN A 392 11.68 -6.65 16.05
N ASP A 393 10.69 -5.97 15.51
CA ASP A 393 9.96 -4.94 16.23
C ASP A 393 8.88 -5.50 17.16
N GLU A 394 8.55 -6.79 17.02
CA GLU A 394 7.67 -7.59 17.87
C GLU A 394 6.25 -7.03 18.05
N VAL A 395 5.85 -6.11 17.22
CA VAL A 395 4.52 -5.50 17.28
C VAL A 395 3.42 -6.49 16.88
N GLY A 396 3.73 -7.41 15.98
CA GLY A 396 2.84 -8.49 15.57
C GLY A 396 2.70 -9.60 16.62
N CYS A 397 3.82 -9.97 17.25
CA CYS A 397 3.86 -11.06 18.22
C CYS A 397 3.41 -10.69 19.63
N VAL A 398 3.77 -9.48 20.09
CA VAL A 398 3.63 -9.08 21.51
C VAL A 398 2.99 -7.71 21.69
N ARG A 399 2.17 -7.31 20.77
CA ARG A 399 1.58 -5.97 20.69
C ARG A 399 0.98 -5.44 22.00
N GLU A 400 0.32 -6.27 22.80
CA GLU A 400 -0.24 -5.85 24.09
C GLU A 400 0.82 -5.36 25.09
N LYS A 401 2.05 -5.83 24.92
CA LYS A 401 3.18 -5.47 25.79
C LYS A 401 4.04 -4.36 25.21
N PHE A 402 3.88 -4.05 23.93
CA PHE A 402 4.77 -3.14 23.21
C PHE A 402 4.01 -2.00 22.51
N PRO A 403 3.68 -0.93 23.22
CA PRO A 403 3.07 0.26 22.63
C PRO A 403 3.96 0.90 21.57
N LEU A 404 3.37 1.39 20.49
CA LEU A 404 4.09 2.04 19.38
C LEU A 404 4.93 3.25 19.83
N VAL A 405 4.52 3.96 20.88
CA VAL A 405 5.32 5.04 21.50
C VAL A 405 6.65 4.50 22.02
N ARG A 406 6.63 3.40 22.75
CA ARG A 406 7.87 2.75 23.24
C ARG A 406 8.73 2.25 22.09
N LEU A 407 8.14 1.78 21.01
CA LEU A 407 8.86 1.36 19.83
C LEU A 407 9.73 2.50 19.28
N LYS A 408 9.18 3.69 19.15
CA LYS A 408 9.94 4.88 18.71
C LYS A 408 11.10 5.19 19.65
N GLU A 409 10.88 5.16 20.96
CA GLU A 409 11.93 5.38 21.96
C GLU A 409 13.04 4.34 21.86
N ASN A 410 12.68 3.05 21.74
CA ASN A 410 13.66 1.97 21.63
C ASN A 410 14.49 2.09 20.35
N TRP A 411 13.89 2.46 19.21
CA TRP A 411 14.62 2.74 17.99
C TRP A 411 15.63 3.88 18.16
N GLN A 412 15.26 4.95 18.88
CA GLN A 412 16.16 6.08 19.14
C GLN A 412 17.34 5.68 20.03
N LYS A 413 17.09 4.85 21.05
CA LYS A 413 18.16 4.29 21.91
C LYS A 413 19.10 3.41 21.10
N LEU A 414 18.57 2.50 20.28
CA LEU A 414 19.37 1.67 19.40
C LEU A 414 20.18 2.50 18.41
N ARG A 415 19.62 3.57 17.84
CA ARG A 415 20.36 4.48 16.96
C ARG A 415 21.56 5.08 17.67
N THR A 416 21.37 5.56 18.91
CA THR A 416 22.45 6.12 19.72
C THR A 416 23.59 5.11 19.99
N ILE A 417 23.26 3.85 20.19
CA ILE A 417 24.24 2.78 20.35
C ILE A 417 24.93 2.50 19.01
N HIS A 418 24.16 2.31 17.95
CA HIS A 418 24.72 1.96 16.63
C HIS A 418 25.56 3.07 16.02
N ASP A 419 25.34 4.34 16.34
CA ASP A 419 26.19 5.46 15.91
C ASP A 419 27.63 5.35 16.43
N LYS A 420 27.84 4.61 17.52
CA LYS A 420 29.17 4.34 18.09
C LYS A 420 29.80 3.06 17.52
N LEU A 421 29.01 2.26 16.81
CA LEU A 421 29.42 0.96 16.28
C LEU A 421 29.48 1.03 14.75
N ASN A 422 30.35 0.23 14.15
CA ASN A 422 30.39 0.08 12.69
C ASN A 422 29.44 -1.06 12.23
N ILE A 423 28.21 -1.06 12.74
CA ILE A 423 27.17 -2.05 12.47
C ILE A 423 25.91 -1.28 12.03
N ALA A 424 25.40 -1.59 10.85
CA ALA A 424 24.19 -0.96 10.33
C ALA A 424 22.95 -1.36 11.15
N LEU A 425 22.09 -0.40 11.41
CA LEU A 425 20.82 -0.58 12.10
C LEU A 425 19.69 -0.70 11.10
N TRP A 426 19.08 -1.87 11.00
CA TRP A 426 17.90 -2.10 10.18
C TRP A 426 16.70 -2.46 11.07
N ALA A 427 15.49 -2.22 10.56
CA ALA A 427 14.26 -2.66 11.19
C ALA A 427 13.69 -3.89 10.46
N ASN A 428 13.20 -4.88 11.22
CA ASN A 428 12.38 -5.96 10.73
C ASN A 428 10.96 -5.74 11.24
N CYS A 429 10.11 -5.18 10.38
CA CYS A 429 8.71 -4.89 10.69
C CYS A 429 7.86 -6.15 10.53
N GLU A 430 7.18 -6.57 11.58
CA GLU A 430 6.22 -7.66 11.52
C GLU A 430 4.92 -7.20 10.84
N THR A 431 4.59 -7.82 9.72
CA THR A 431 3.43 -7.44 8.90
C THR A 431 2.17 -8.21 9.24
N PHE A 432 2.22 -9.08 10.21
CA PHE A 432 1.13 -9.98 10.60
C PHE A 432 0.56 -9.65 11.98
N THR A 433 -0.60 -10.21 12.26
CA THR A 433 -1.18 -10.35 13.58
C THR A 433 -1.83 -11.73 13.71
N TRP A 434 -2.20 -12.13 14.93
CA TRP A 434 -2.93 -13.36 15.16
C TRP A 434 -4.43 -13.16 14.88
N GLU A 435 -5.07 -14.13 14.23
CA GLU A 435 -6.47 -14.02 13.81
C GLU A 435 -7.44 -14.04 14.99
N ASP A 436 -7.26 -14.98 15.91
CA ASP A 436 -8.23 -15.21 16.99
C ASP A 436 -7.98 -14.32 18.19
N GLU A 437 -6.77 -14.38 18.74
CA GLU A 437 -6.37 -13.60 19.90
C GLU A 437 -4.93 -13.12 19.75
N LEU A 438 -4.65 -12.00 20.33
CA LEU A 438 -3.30 -11.45 20.41
C LEU A 438 -2.39 -12.44 21.17
N ASN A 439 -1.23 -12.75 20.63
CA ASN A 439 -0.28 -13.73 21.16
C ASN A 439 -0.78 -15.20 21.21
N ASP A 440 -1.89 -15.51 20.57
CA ASP A 440 -2.30 -16.90 20.41
C ASP A 440 -1.49 -17.59 19.30
N ARG A 441 -0.35 -18.14 19.64
CA ARG A 441 0.54 -18.86 18.70
C ARG A 441 -0.08 -20.08 18.05
N THR A 442 -1.29 -20.48 18.45
CA THR A 442 -2.07 -21.54 17.79
C THR A 442 -3.05 -21.01 16.76
N SER A 443 -3.23 -19.71 16.69
CA SER A 443 -4.06 -19.02 15.72
C SER A 443 -3.35 -18.88 14.36
N ALA A 444 -4.10 -18.69 13.30
CA ALA A 444 -3.55 -18.37 11.99
C ALA A 444 -2.96 -16.95 11.99
N LEU A 445 -1.93 -16.74 11.18
CA LEU A 445 -1.40 -15.42 10.90
C LEU A 445 -2.24 -14.75 9.82
N ILE A 446 -2.64 -13.51 10.07
CA ILE A 446 -3.34 -12.66 9.12
C ILE A 446 -2.58 -11.33 8.97
N PRO A 447 -2.78 -10.57 7.88
CA PRO A 447 -2.16 -9.27 7.72
C PRO A 447 -2.58 -8.31 8.83
N ALA A 448 -1.63 -7.58 9.34
CA ALA A 448 -1.94 -6.43 10.18
C ALA A 448 -2.64 -5.34 9.39
N ALA A 449 -3.40 -4.48 10.06
CA ALA A 449 -3.90 -3.26 9.46
C ALA A 449 -2.73 -2.40 8.94
N TYR A 450 -2.87 -1.82 7.77
CA TYR A 450 -1.76 -1.07 7.18
C TYR A 450 -1.38 0.17 8.00
N SER A 451 -2.31 0.78 8.71
CA SER A 451 -2.04 1.86 9.68
C SER A 451 -1.00 1.48 10.72
N ARG A 452 -1.08 0.26 11.27
CA ARG A 452 -0.07 -0.25 12.19
C ARG A 452 1.30 -0.38 11.52
N LEU A 453 1.36 -0.96 10.32
CA LEU A 453 2.61 -1.12 9.57
C LEU A 453 3.27 0.23 9.29
N LEU A 454 2.48 1.22 8.92
CA LEU A 454 2.99 2.55 8.64
C LEU A 454 3.49 3.23 9.91
N SER A 455 2.85 3.00 11.06
CA SER A 455 3.34 3.46 12.37
C SER A 455 4.69 2.83 12.74
N GLN A 456 4.86 1.54 12.47
CA GLN A 456 6.15 0.84 12.65
C GLN A 456 7.23 1.43 11.73
N GLN A 457 6.91 1.61 10.45
CA GLN A 457 7.81 2.25 9.47
C GLN A 457 8.19 3.68 9.90
N ALA A 458 7.23 4.47 10.38
CA ALA A 458 7.46 5.83 10.83
C ALA A 458 8.37 5.88 12.06
N ALA A 459 8.15 5.02 13.05
CA ALA A 459 8.98 4.92 14.24
C ALA A 459 10.44 4.58 13.89
N ALA A 460 10.64 3.57 13.03
CA ALA A 460 11.96 3.17 12.57
C ALA A 460 12.63 4.28 11.73
N SER A 461 11.88 4.91 10.84
CA SER A 461 12.38 5.99 9.97
C SER A 461 12.82 7.21 10.77
N ALA A 462 12.03 7.61 11.79
CA ALA A 462 12.34 8.75 12.66
C ALA A 462 13.65 8.54 13.47
N ALA A 463 14.01 7.29 13.74
CA ALA A 463 15.28 6.95 14.36
C ALA A 463 16.44 6.83 13.33
N GLY A 464 16.18 6.98 12.03
CA GLY A 464 17.21 6.97 11.01
C GLY A 464 17.77 5.58 10.72
N VAL A 465 16.96 4.50 10.85
CA VAL A 465 17.39 3.17 10.41
C VAL A 465 17.79 3.21 8.94
N GLU A 466 18.80 2.44 8.52
CA GLU A 466 19.27 2.47 7.14
C GLU A 466 18.28 1.83 6.19
N ASN A 467 17.70 0.68 6.57
CA ASN A 467 16.69 -0.02 5.78
C ASN A 467 15.59 -0.61 6.67
N ILE A 468 14.42 -0.79 6.07
CA ILE A 468 13.30 -1.50 6.66
C ILE A 468 13.05 -2.76 5.84
N VAL A 469 13.12 -3.91 6.47
CA VAL A 469 12.67 -5.19 5.92
C VAL A 469 11.41 -5.64 6.64
N SER A 470 10.71 -6.60 6.10
CA SER A 470 9.44 -7.06 6.67
C SER A 470 9.37 -8.57 6.83
N PHE A 471 8.87 -9.02 7.94
CA PHE A 471 8.41 -10.40 8.11
C PHE A 471 6.87 -10.40 8.09
N MET A 472 6.24 -10.81 6.96
CA MET A 472 6.78 -10.94 5.61
C MET A 472 5.70 -10.56 4.58
N PHE A 473 6.08 -10.42 3.31
CA PHE A 473 5.09 -10.18 2.24
C PHE A 473 4.53 -11.49 1.70
N CYS A 474 5.37 -12.39 1.23
CA CYS A 474 4.92 -13.67 0.66
C CYS A 474 4.08 -14.48 1.66
N GLY A 475 2.85 -14.75 1.30
CA GLY A 475 1.90 -15.50 2.14
C GLY A 475 1.11 -14.66 3.15
N ILE A 476 1.47 -13.40 3.39
CA ILE A 476 0.75 -12.48 4.28
C ILE A 476 0.19 -11.29 3.51
N ILE A 477 1.00 -10.63 2.70
CA ILE A 477 0.59 -9.48 1.88
C ILE A 477 0.74 -9.89 0.41
N GLU A 478 -0.38 -10.10 -0.27
CA GLU A 478 -0.39 -10.64 -1.61
C GLU A 478 -0.94 -9.65 -2.65
N ASN A 479 -0.23 -9.54 -3.77
CA ASN A 479 -0.73 -8.78 -4.91
C ASN A 479 -2.01 -9.43 -5.46
N PRO A 480 -3.15 -8.72 -5.50
CA PRO A 480 -4.41 -9.28 -6.01
C PRO A 480 -4.34 -9.70 -7.48
N MET A 481 -3.37 -9.18 -8.24
CA MET A 481 -3.17 -9.50 -9.65
C MET A 481 -2.18 -10.65 -9.86
N SER A 482 -1.61 -11.21 -8.79
CA SER A 482 -0.69 -12.33 -8.90
C SER A 482 -1.38 -13.60 -9.40
N SER A 483 -0.76 -14.30 -10.36
CA SER A 483 -1.22 -15.63 -10.80
C SER A 483 -0.94 -16.71 -9.74
N PHE A 484 -0.04 -16.44 -8.81
CA PHE A 484 0.36 -17.36 -7.75
C PHE A 484 0.13 -16.71 -6.38
N GLN A 485 -0.92 -17.14 -5.71
CA GLN A 485 -1.22 -16.73 -4.34
C GLN A 485 -0.62 -17.78 -3.40
N LEU A 486 0.38 -17.39 -2.61
CA LEU A 486 1.09 -18.32 -1.69
C LEU A 486 0.27 -18.62 -0.43
N GLY A 487 -0.54 -17.67 -0.02
CA GLY A 487 -1.55 -17.74 0.99
C GLY A 487 -2.57 -16.66 0.71
N GLN A 488 -3.74 -16.79 1.29
CA GLN A 488 -4.78 -15.76 1.18
C GLN A 488 -5.38 -15.49 2.57
N PRO A 489 -4.57 -15.02 3.53
CA PRO A 489 -5.14 -14.56 4.78
C PRO A 489 -6.16 -13.47 4.50
N ILE A 490 -7.16 -13.36 5.36
CA ILE A 490 -8.13 -12.27 5.31
C ILE A 490 -7.37 -10.94 5.21
N TRP A 491 -7.75 -10.07 4.26
CA TRP A 491 -7.17 -8.72 4.02
C TRP A 491 -5.78 -8.65 3.39
N SER A 492 -5.18 -9.74 3.01
CA SER A 492 -3.88 -9.76 2.33
C SER A 492 -3.82 -8.76 1.17
N ASN A 493 -4.80 -8.83 0.27
CA ASN A 493 -4.91 -7.93 -0.88
C ASN A 493 -5.21 -6.48 -0.48
N CYS A 494 -5.99 -6.27 0.58
CA CYS A 494 -6.32 -4.94 1.09
C CYS A 494 -5.06 -4.26 1.67
N THR A 495 -4.29 -4.98 2.48
CA THR A 495 -3.03 -4.46 3.04
C THR A 495 -2.00 -4.17 1.94
N PHE A 496 -1.93 -5.03 0.91
CA PHE A 496 -1.11 -4.78 -0.27
C PHE A 496 -1.52 -3.48 -0.96
N GLN A 497 -2.81 -3.29 -1.24
CA GLN A 497 -3.32 -2.10 -1.91
C GLN A 497 -3.02 -0.83 -1.11
N ASN A 498 -3.28 -0.86 0.20
CA ASN A 498 -3.00 0.27 1.08
C ASN A 498 -1.51 0.63 1.11
N TYR A 499 -0.61 -0.37 1.14
CA TYR A 499 0.83 -0.14 1.05
C TYR A 499 1.22 0.52 -0.28
N MET A 500 0.67 0.04 -1.39
CA MET A 500 0.96 0.60 -2.72
C MET A 500 0.38 2.00 -2.87
N ASP A 501 -0.78 2.27 -2.31
CA ASP A 501 -1.40 3.59 -2.30
C ASP A 501 -0.56 4.59 -1.50
N TRP A 502 -0.08 4.19 -0.33
CA TRP A 502 0.87 5.00 0.42
C TRP A 502 2.13 5.33 -0.39
N LYS A 503 2.74 4.34 -1.04
CA LYS A 503 3.93 4.56 -1.89
C LYS A 503 3.70 5.54 -3.03
N ARG A 504 2.47 5.63 -3.52
CA ARG A 504 2.06 6.60 -4.55
C ARG A 504 1.73 7.98 -4.00
N GLY A 505 1.78 8.17 -2.69
CA GLY A 505 1.43 9.42 -2.04
C GLY A 505 -0.06 9.71 -2.03
N THR A 506 -0.90 8.68 -1.86
CA THR A 506 -2.35 8.80 -1.88
C THR A 506 -2.95 9.13 -0.51
N ARG A 507 -4.29 9.22 -0.47
CA ARG A 507 -5.11 9.58 0.69
C ARG A 507 -4.74 8.84 1.97
N TYR A 508 -4.49 7.53 1.90
CA TYR A 508 -4.23 6.73 3.09
C TYR A 508 -2.96 7.15 3.82
N TRP A 509 -1.91 7.43 3.07
CA TRP A 509 -0.65 7.95 3.60
C TRP A 509 -0.84 9.30 4.28
N LYS A 510 -1.57 10.24 3.66
CA LYS A 510 -1.88 11.54 4.23
C LYS A 510 -2.58 11.44 5.58
N LEU A 511 -3.52 10.50 5.74
CA LEU A 511 -4.21 10.24 7.01
C LEU A 511 -3.24 9.93 8.15
N LEU A 512 -2.22 9.15 7.86
CA LEU A 512 -1.27 8.72 8.89
C LEU A 512 -0.19 9.74 9.17
N GLU A 513 0.32 10.41 8.16
CA GLU A 513 1.29 11.47 8.36
C GLU A 513 0.73 12.60 9.22
N ALA A 514 -0.53 12.94 9.04
CA ALA A 514 -1.22 13.89 9.89
C ALA A 514 -1.24 13.44 11.36
N SER A 515 -1.35 12.14 11.63
CA SER A 515 -1.32 11.60 13.00
C SER A 515 0.05 11.67 13.70
N PHE A 516 1.14 11.88 12.96
CA PHE A 516 2.49 12.02 13.50
C PHE A 516 2.96 13.47 13.68
N LEU A 517 2.25 14.42 13.13
CA LEU A 517 2.75 15.79 13.01
C LEU A 517 2.35 16.74 14.13
N ASP A 518 1.62 16.30 15.15
CA ASP A 518 1.19 17.14 16.31
C ASP A 518 0.69 18.53 15.89
N LYS A 519 -0.09 18.64 14.80
CA LYS A 519 -0.48 19.94 14.27
C LYS A 519 -1.97 20.13 14.28
N LEU A 520 -2.34 20.84 15.26
CA LEU A 520 -3.67 21.33 15.53
C LEU A 520 -4.00 22.57 14.70
N ALA A 521 -5.28 22.86 14.60
CA ALA A 521 -5.76 24.18 14.28
C ALA A 521 -5.26 25.15 15.35
N ASN A 522 -4.12 25.79 15.13
CA ASN A 522 -3.46 26.66 16.11
C ASN A 522 -4.43 27.72 16.63
N GLY A 523 -4.77 27.64 17.91
CA GLY A 523 -5.61 28.61 18.61
C GLY A 523 -7.10 28.42 18.38
N ALA A 524 -7.55 27.33 17.76
CA ALA A 524 -8.96 27.01 17.66
C ALA A 524 -9.55 26.68 19.02
N THR A 525 -10.77 27.19 19.26
CA THR A 525 -11.57 26.81 20.42
C THR A 525 -12.78 26.02 19.94
N PRO A 526 -12.91 24.77 20.39
CA PRO A 526 -14.05 23.96 20.04
C PRO A 526 -15.28 24.36 20.86
N GLU A 527 -16.43 24.43 20.20
CA GLU A 527 -17.71 24.44 20.86
C GLU A 527 -18.51 23.23 20.42
N MET A 528 -18.96 22.41 21.36
CA MET A 528 -19.88 21.31 21.08
C MET A 528 -21.33 21.73 21.30
N ILE A 529 -22.15 21.38 20.36
CA ILE A 529 -23.54 21.82 20.41
C ILE A 529 -24.45 20.78 21.05
N ARG A 530 -24.07 19.50 21.12
CA ARG A 530 -25.00 18.43 21.53
C ARG A 530 -24.45 17.29 22.35
N ASP A 531 -23.27 17.33 22.91
CA ASP A 531 -22.81 16.25 23.77
C ASP A 531 -22.05 16.74 25.01
N GLU A 532 -22.23 16.05 26.14
CA GLU A 532 -21.79 16.49 27.46
C GLU A 532 -20.28 16.29 27.72
N LYS A 533 -19.54 15.73 26.77
CA LYS A 533 -18.08 15.54 26.90
C LYS A 533 -17.30 16.66 26.24
N THR A 534 -16.27 17.10 26.91
CA THR A 534 -15.44 18.24 26.57
C THR A 534 -14.83 18.16 25.16
N PRO A 535 -15.33 18.95 24.22
CA PRO A 535 -14.87 18.99 22.82
C PRO A 535 -13.44 19.46 22.63
N SER A 536 -12.89 20.13 23.62
CA SER A 536 -11.49 20.55 23.63
C SER A 536 -10.51 19.40 23.43
N ALA A 537 -10.92 18.20 23.79
CA ALA A 537 -10.09 17.02 23.62
C ALA A 537 -9.91 16.56 22.15
N LEU A 538 -10.73 17.07 21.20
CA LEU A 538 -10.50 16.82 19.77
C LEU A 538 -9.50 17.79 19.13
N LEU A 539 -8.95 18.73 19.89
CA LEU A 539 -8.04 19.77 19.44
C LEU A 539 -6.88 19.98 20.41
N ASP A 540 -6.63 19.03 21.33
CA ASP A 540 -5.64 19.17 22.38
C ASP A 540 -4.25 18.61 22.04
N GLY A 541 -4.15 17.91 20.90
CA GLY A 541 -2.91 17.30 20.43
C GLY A 541 -2.60 15.95 21.06
N LEU A 542 -3.50 15.42 21.87
CA LEU A 542 -3.33 14.10 22.47
C LEU A 542 -3.96 13.05 21.58
N ILE A 543 -3.14 12.23 21.01
CA ILE A 543 -3.59 11.15 20.12
C ILE A 543 -3.58 9.81 20.87
N ALA A 544 -4.63 9.03 20.65
CA ALA A 544 -4.79 7.72 21.25
C ALA A 544 -3.95 6.64 20.54
N GLU A 545 -3.63 5.60 21.25
CA GLU A 545 -3.07 4.38 20.68
C GLU A 545 -4.14 3.50 19.99
N GLU A 546 -3.72 2.53 19.19
CA GLU A 546 -4.61 1.59 18.49
C GLU A 546 -5.26 0.57 19.42
N ASN A 547 -5.80 1.02 20.54
CA ASN A 547 -6.54 0.20 21.47
C ASN A 547 -7.78 0.94 21.99
N THR A 548 -8.81 0.19 22.39
CA THR A 548 -10.09 0.74 22.82
C THR A 548 -10.08 1.31 24.24
N GLY A 549 -9.04 1.03 25.00
CA GLY A 549 -8.90 1.43 26.41
C GLY A 549 -8.14 2.75 26.61
N ASP A 550 -7.64 3.35 25.52
CA ASP A 550 -6.90 4.61 25.63
C ASP A 550 -7.84 5.75 26.05
N SER A 551 -7.38 6.54 27.01
CA SER A 551 -8.16 7.64 27.60
C SER A 551 -8.35 8.84 26.67
N CYS A 552 -7.56 8.93 25.60
CA CYS A 552 -7.68 10.01 24.62
C CYS A 552 -8.89 9.86 23.69
N TRP A 553 -9.50 8.66 23.64
CA TRP A 553 -10.70 8.48 22.82
C TRP A 553 -11.90 9.23 23.36
N ILE A 554 -12.53 10.04 22.50
CA ILE A 554 -13.88 10.56 22.69
C ILE A 554 -14.84 9.62 22.03
N ILE A 555 -15.82 9.13 22.78
CA ILE A 555 -16.77 8.13 22.32
C ILE A 555 -18.09 8.82 21.99
N PHE A 556 -18.47 8.77 20.72
CA PHE A 556 -19.78 9.18 20.25
C PHE A 556 -20.68 7.96 20.20
N ASN A 557 -21.74 7.98 20.99
CA ASN A 557 -22.72 6.89 20.96
C ASN A 557 -23.54 6.92 19.67
N LYS A 558 -24.32 5.85 19.43
CA LYS A 558 -25.23 5.80 18.30
C LYS A 558 -26.17 7.02 18.27
N GLY A 559 -26.29 7.66 17.11
CA GLY A 559 -27.12 8.82 16.89
C GLY A 559 -26.48 9.85 15.96
N TYR A 560 -27.14 11.00 15.85
CA TYR A 560 -26.65 12.11 15.06
C TYR A 560 -25.80 13.05 15.91
N HIS A 561 -24.64 13.44 15.40
CA HIS A 561 -23.68 14.31 16.06
C HIS A 561 -23.31 15.49 15.18
N GLU A 562 -23.14 16.65 15.78
CA GLU A 562 -22.59 17.85 15.17
C GLU A 562 -21.48 18.42 16.06
N LEU A 563 -20.35 18.72 15.43
CA LEU A 563 -19.21 19.38 16.04
C LEU A 563 -19.02 20.74 15.38
N GLN A 564 -18.88 21.80 16.14
CA GLN A 564 -18.53 23.12 15.62
C GLN A 564 -17.18 23.56 16.16
N VAL A 565 -16.38 24.17 15.31
CA VAL A 565 -15.04 24.66 15.64
C VAL A 565 -14.93 26.12 15.21
N ASP A 566 -14.60 27.03 16.14
CA ASP A 566 -14.19 28.41 15.82
C ASP A 566 -12.67 28.43 15.65
N LEU A 567 -12.19 28.70 14.46
CA LEU A 567 -10.76 28.81 14.14
C LEU A 567 -10.15 30.12 14.68
N GLN A 568 -10.92 30.92 15.43
CA GLN A 568 -10.56 32.21 16.05
C GLN A 568 -10.24 33.33 15.06
N LYS A 569 -9.98 33.00 13.83
CA LYS A 569 -9.74 33.95 12.73
C LYS A 569 -10.20 33.35 11.42
N GLU A 570 -10.49 34.21 10.48
CA GLU A 570 -10.69 33.82 9.10
C GLU A 570 -9.36 33.30 8.53
N MET A 571 -9.42 32.12 7.91
CA MET A 571 -8.25 31.49 7.29
C MET A 571 -8.66 30.67 6.08
N GLU A 572 -7.73 30.44 5.19
CA GLU A 572 -7.91 29.53 4.06
C GLU A 572 -7.88 28.09 4.56
N LEU A 573 -8.93 27.35 4.21
CA LEU A 573 -9.10 25.95 4.56
C LEU A 573 -8.77 25.10 3.35
N HIS A 574 -7.77 24.25 3.48
CA HIS A 574 -7.37 23.31 2.44
C HIS A 574 -7.80 21.88 2.76
N ASP A 575 -7.51 21.42 3.96
CA ASP A 575 -7.76 20.03 4.35
C ASP A 575 -8.33 19.96 5.76
N VAL A 576 -9.19 18.96 6.00
CA VAL A 576 -9.69 18.60 7.35
C VAL A 576 -9.60 17.09 7.50
N LEU A 577 -8.98 16.65 8.57
CA LEU A 577 -8.86 15.23 8.90
C LEU A 577 -9.52 14.94 10.25
N LEU A 578 -10.40 13.94 10.27
CA LEU A 578 -10.94 13.34 11.49
C LEU A 578 -10.23 12.02 11.72
N ARG A 579 -9.48 11.91 12.81
CA ARG A 579 -8.77 10.69 13.18
C ARG A 579 -9.65 9.83 14.07
N MET A 580 -9.83 8.56 13.71
CA MET A 580 -10.81 7.66 14.32
C MET A 580 -10.23 6.26 14.54
N LEU A 581 -10.85 5.50 15.44
CA LEU A 581 -10.56 4.09 15.63
C LEU A 581 -11.57 3.23 14.85
N ASN A 582 -11.05 2.22 14.18
CA ASN A 582 -11.87 1.17 13.59
C ASN A 582 -11.54 -0.15 14.29
N TYR A 583 -12.53 -0.75 14.98
CA TYR A 583 -12.39 -2.02 15.67
C TYR A 583 -13.68 -2.81 15.60
N ARG A 584 -13.83 -3.59 14.58
CA ARG A 584 -15.08 -4.32 14.29
C ARG A 584 -15.47 -5.39 15.30
N PRO A 585 -14.54 -6.19 15.85
CA PRO A 585 -14.90 -7.15 16.90
C PRO A 585 -15.55 -6.48 18.11
N GLY A 586 -15.12 -5.26 18.43
CA GLY A 586 -15.72 -4.44 19.49
C GLY A 586 -16.95 -3.63 19.05
N GLY A 587 -17.38 -3.76 17.79
CA GLY A 587 -18.51 -3.00 17.25
C GLY A 587 -18.22 -1.53 16.99
N ILE A 588 -16.94 -1.11 16.97
CA ILE A 588 -16.51 0.28 16.71
C ILE A 588 -16.27 0.45 15.22
N ARG A 589 -16.94 1.43 14.60
CA ARG A 589 -16.83 1.69 13.16
C ARG A 589 -16.80 3.18 12.89
N LEU A 590 -16.26 3.55 11.73
CA LEU A 590 -16.44 4.90 11.23
C LEU A 590 -17.91 5.13 10.87
N PRO A 591 -18.40 6.37 10.99
CA PRO A 591 -19.73 6.71 10.48
C PRO A 591 -19.79 6.50 8.97
N SER A 592 -20.91 6.04 8.44
CA SER A 592 -21.06 5.75 7.01
C SER A 592 -20.92 6.99 6.13
N LYS A 593 -21.29 8.14 6.67
CA LYS A 593 -21.17 9.45 6.01
C LYS A 593 -20.72 10.52 7.00
N VAL A 594 -19.87 11.41 6.52
CA VAL A 594 -19.46 12.60 7.25
C VAL A 594 -19.65 13.83 6.36
N TYR A 595 -20.24 14.86 6.91
CA TYR A 595 -20.54 16.12 6.24
C TYR A 595 -19.63 17.21 6.82
N LEU A 596 -19.01 17.99 5.95
CA LEU A 596 -18.22 19.16 6.32
C LEU A 596 -18.87 20.44 5.83
N TYR A 597 -19.02 21.39 6.73
CA TYR A 597 -19.55 22.71 6.44
C TYR A 597 -18.58 23.80 6.88
N ALA A 598 -18.69 24.97 6.28
CA ALA A 598 -17.97 26.18 6.67
C ALA A 598 -18.91 27.39 6.83
N SER A 599 -18.49 28.34 7.64
CA SER A 599 -19.18 29.61 7.86
C SER A 599 -18.18 30.73 8.18
N LEU A 600 -18.50 31.96 7.81
CA LEU A 600 -17.76 33.16 8.19
C LEU A 600 -18.34 33.83 9.45
N ASP A 601 -19.63 33.67 9.71
CA ASP A 601 -20.38 34.32 10.77
C ASP A 601 -20.74 33.38 11.94
N GLY A 602 -20.57 32.07 11.77
CA GLY A 602 -20.94 31.04 12.77
C GLY A 602 -22.41 30.67 12.79
N ASP A 603 -23.25 31.36 12.03
CA ASP A 603 -24.69 31.15 11.96
C ASP A 603 -25.12 30.48 10.65
N SER A 604 -24.59 30.95 9.52
CA SER A 604 -24.94 30.50 8.18
C SER A 604 -23.90 29.53 7.66
N TYR A 605 -24.16 28.24 7.72
CA TYR A 605 -23.26 27.20 7.30
C TYR A 605 -23.51 26.71 5.87
N ARG A 606 -22.48 26.71 5.05
CA ARG A 606 -22.51 26.16 3.70
C ARG A 606 -21.85 24.75 3.70
N LEU A 607 -22.55 23.77 3.14
CA LEU A 607 -21.97 22.45 2.90
C LEU A 607 -20.82 22.54 1.91
N LEU A 608 -19.65 22.05 2.31
CA LEU A 608 -18.45 22.00 1.48
C LEU A 608 -18.26 20.63 0.82
N SER A 609 -18.39 19.56 1.60
CA SER A 609 -18.10 18.21 1.14
C SER A 609 -18.86 17.17 1.95
N ILE A 610 -19.11 16.04 1.30
CA ILE A 610 -19.63 14.82 1.91
C ILE A 610 -18.63 13.70 1.62
N LYS A 611 -18.22 12.95 2.64
CA LYS A 611 -17.39 11.76 2.48
C LYS A 611 -18.15 10.52 2.93
N ASP A 612 -18.22 9.56 2.03
CA ASP A 612 -18.60 8.19 2.36
C ASP A 612 -17.37 7.47 2.91
N THR A 613 -17.53 6.76 4.02
CA THR A 613 -16.45 5.97 4.58
C THR A 613 -16.52 4.54 4.05
N PRO A 614 -15.39 3.95 3.66
CA PRO A 614 -15.40 2.57 3.19
C PRO A 614 -15.80 1.62 4.31
N SER A 615 -16.82 0.80 4.05
CA SER A 615 -17.18 -0.29 4.96
C SER A 615 -16.32 -1.51 4.63
N PHE A 616 -15.28 -1.76 5.37
CA PHE A 616 -14.60 -3.06 5.30
C PHE A 616 -15.53 -4.13 5.89
N GLN A 617 -16.14 -4.92 5.04
CA GLN A 617 -17.02 -6.00 5.46
C GLN A 617 -16.17 -7.20 5.89
N ASN A 618 -16.39 -7.75 7.06
CA ASN A 618 -15.94 -9.07 7.54
C ASN A 618 -14.54 -9.22 8.15
N ALA A 619 -13.92 -8.18 8.71
CA ALA A 619 -12.66 -8.38 9.42
C ALA A 619 -12.84 -8.76 10.88
N LYS A 620 -12.22 -9.83 11.29
CA LYS A 620 -11.68 -9.98 12.64
C LYS A 620 -10.26 -9.36 12.57
N HIS A 621 -10.12 -8.13 12.99
CA HIS A 621 -8.85 -7.43 13.04
C HIS A 621 -8.65 -6.83 14.41
N ASP A 622 -7.38 -6.55 14.72
CA ASP A 622 -7.03 -5.62 15.77
C ASP A 622 -7.72 -4.27 15.56
N ALA A 623 -7.77 -3.48 16.61
CA ALA A 623 -8.07 -2.07 16.48
C ALA A 623 -7.00 -1.39 15.62
N TRP A 624 -7.38 -0.49 14.73
CA TRP A 624 -6.45 0.30 13.93
C TRP A 624 -6.95 1.74 13.75
N ILE A 625 -5.99 2.64 13.60
CA ILE A 625 -6.29 4.04 13.30
C ILE A 625 -6.77 4.16 11.87
N ASP A 626 -7.88 4.85 11.70
CA ASP A 626 -8.49 5.19 10.42
C ASP A 626 -8.93 6.65 10.48
N GLY A 627 -9.67 7.12 9.50
CA GLY A 627 -10.21 8.47 9.55
C GLY A 627 -10.92 8.89 8.29
N VAL A 628 -11.38 10.14 8.34
CA VAL A 628 -12.04 10.79 7.21
C VAL A 628 -11.27 12.05 6.84
N LEU A 629 -10.71 12.06 5.65
CA LEU A 629 -9.97 13.20 5.11
C LEU A 629 -10.82 13.95 4.07
N PHE A 630 -11.01 15.23 4.31
CA PHE A 630 -11.49 16.19 3.34
C PHE A 630 -10.29 16.96 2.82
N GLU A 631 -9.99 16.86 1.55
CA GLU A 631 -8.84 17.48 0.93
C GLU A 631 -9.22 18.39 -0.24
N GLY A 632 -8.38 19.39 -0.55
CA GLY A 632 -8.59 20.30 -1.67
C GLY A 632 -9.83 21.17 -1.56
N ILE A 633 -10.15 21.65 -0.37
CA ILE A 633 -11.39 22.41 -0.10
C ILE A 633 -11.30 23.85 -0.63
N ASP A 634 -10.15 24.52 -0.42
CA ASP A 634 -9.80 25.87 -0.89
C ASP A 634 -10.87 26.94 -0.66
N VAL A 635 -11.29 27.13 0.58
CA VAL A 635 -12.24 28.18 0.97
C VAL A 635 -11.75 28.98 2.16
N ASN A 636 -12.05 30.28 2.18
CA ASN A 636 -11.88 31.10 3.37
C ASN A 636 -13.02 30.85 4.34
N THR A 637 -12.69 30.55 5.59
CA THR A 637 -13.65 30.32 6.66
C THR A 637 -13.09 30.67 8.04
N ARG A 638 -13.96 30.94 8.99
CA ARG A 638 -13.63 31.04 10.39
C ARG A 638 -14.25 29.90 11.22
N TYR A 639 -15.40 29.41 10.80
CA TYR A 639 -16.11 28.37 11.54
C TYR A 639 -16.26 27.11 10.69
N LEU A 640 -16.00 25.98 11.32
CA LEU A 640 -16.24 24.67 10.73
C LEU A 640 -17.37 23.97 11.46
N LYS A 641 -18.13 23.16 10.73
CA LYS A 641 -19.08 22.22 11.32
C LYS A 641 -18.88 20.85 10.65
N VAL A 642 -18.70 19.85 11.48
CA VAL A 642 -18.67 18.44 11.08
C VAL A 642 -19.93 17.78 11.59
N ALA A 643 -20.65 17.08 10.73
CA ALA A 643 -21.85 16.34 11.12
C ALA A 643 -21.77 14.90 10.62
N PHE A 644 -22.27 13.96 11.41
CA PHE A 644 -22.34 12.56 11.04
C PHE A 644 -23.42 11.80 11.81
N GLU A 645 -23.87 10.70 11.26
CA GLU A 645 -24.76 9.76 11.95
C GLU A 645 -23.97 8.49 12.30
N ALA A 646 -23.94 8.16 13.58
CA ALA A 646 -23.27 6.99 14.12
C ALA A 646 -24.24 5.82 14.25
N ASP A 647 -24.08 4.79 13.43
CA ASP A 647 -24.82 3.52 13.55
C ASP A 647 -24.29 2.61 14.65
N THR A 648 -23.03 2.79 15.01
CA THR A 648 -22.30 2.10 16.06
C THR A 648 -21.51 3.14 16.85
N PRO A 649 -20.93 2.81 18.03
CA PRO A 649 -20.03 3.74 18.69
C PRO A 649 -18.89 4.19 17.77
N VAL A 650 -18.65 5.50 17.71
CA VAL A 650 -17.55 6.13 16.97
C VAL A 650 -16.54 6.63 17.97
N TYR A 651 -15.30 6.25 17.81
CA TYR A 651 -14.17 6.69 18.64
C TYR A 651 -13.33 7.67 17.82
N MET A 652 -13.21 8.89 18.29
CA MET A 652 -12.44 9.97 17.66
C MET A 652 -11.53 10.59 18.72
N ASP A 653 -10.29 10.87 18.38
CA ASP A 653 -9.35 11.50 19.30
C ASP A 653 -8.91 12.89 18.85
N GLU A 654 -8.84 13.13 17.53
CA GLU A 654 -8.31 14.38 17.03
C GLU A 654 -8.99 14.84 15.72
N LEU A 655 -9.16 16.15 15.60
CA LEU A 655 -9.59 16.84 14.37
C LEU A 655 -8.47 17.78 13.93
N PHE A 656 -7.87 17.49 12.79
CA PHE A 656 -6.82 18.31 12.21
C PHE A 656 -7.39 19.27 11.17
N VAL A 657 -6.98 20.52 11.23
CA VAL A 657 -7.30 21.55 10.24
C VAL A 657 -6.03 21.98 9.54
N ASN A 658 -6.02 21.91 8.22
CA ASN A 658 -4.83 22.15 7.39
C ASN A 658 -3.60 21.39 7.93
N PRO A 659 -3.70 20.07 8.12
CA PRO A 659 -2.54 19.32 8.61
C PRO A 659 -1.37 19.54 7.68
N VAL A 660 -0.23 19.97 8.23
CA VAL A 660 1.00 20.11 7.45
C VAL A 660 1.55 18.71 7.22
N ILE A 661 1.43 18.27 6.01
CA ILE A 661 2.02 17.04 5.54
C ILE A 661 3.46 17.41 5.10
N ARG A 662 4.46 16.93 5.82
CA ARG A 662 5.88 17.15 5.50
C ARG A 662 6.46 15.98 4.73
#